data_8629845cd0faaedf9241c4ce5cbafdb4
#
_entry.id   8629845cd0faaedf9241c4ce5cbafdb4
#
_cell.length_a   1.000
_cell.length_b   1.000
_cell.length_c   1.000
_cell.angle_alpha   90.00
_cell.angle_beta   90.00
_cell.angle_gamma   90.00
#
_symmetry.space_group_name_H-M   'P 1'
#
loop_
_entity.id
_entity.type
_entity.pdbx_description
1 polymer ?
#
loop_
_entity_poly.entity_id
_entity_poly.type
_entity_poly.pdbx_seq_one_letter_code
_entity_poly.pdbx_strand_id
1 'polypeptide(L)'
;MRYTVMYKKRHRFRRYLLLCVSLFFVFSCSQKGDNKKVVVLAFDGMDPRIVRMMFEEGKLPHFKKLAEMGDFKDLWSSIPPQSPVAWSNFITGKNPGGHAIFDFIHRDPETYLPHLSMSETIPPETTIEPGSYVFPISKGQVILKREGAAFWEYLNEASIPSIIFKIPSNYPPVEAGDGSVSGMGTPDLFGSYGTYQYFTTDRMDIPEDYSGARLTPVDVIDGAVREVIEGPENTFRREPVLNTKGNVKRDGEGNIKYKNPTLTIPFTTWIDPENPVIRIDLPDQKIILKQGEWSDWVVLSFKPLPFIPAISGICRFYAKEIHPYFKLYLTPINVNPKDPILPIDWPGGFARKVAENAGYFYTQGMPEDTKALTNNTFTTKEFYVQSQMVLKERNRLFDYLFSQFKEGFFFFYYSSTDLGSHIFWHLRDKNHPAYDPQAREELGDVIDQIYQQMDRTVAKVLERLDDDTTFIIMSDHGFSPLYKNFHLNSWLERNGYLALNYGKQTGSLLRGDIDWSRTRAYALGFNALYINLRGREGNGIVSPGAERDRLVKELAEKLAAIKDPENEAAVIKRVHRREDIYDGPYLDRAPDLLIGYDWGYRTSWESALGDITEGDLLEVSREKWSGDHCGATEIVPGILFSNKKIRMDRPHLYDLPPSIMAEFGIAKPDDMIGINIFAPPRVPVERELSGEGISRLKALDYI
;
A
#
# COMPACT_ATOMS: atom_id res chain seq x y z
N MET A 1 -1.80 13.33 22.43
CA MET A 1 -3.13 12.76 22.34
C MET A 1 -3.00 11.37 21.70
N ARG A 2 -3.37 10.31 22.40
CA ARG A 2 -3.25 8.94 21.84
C ARG A 2 -4.55 8.61 21.13
N TYR A 3 -4.48 8.14 19.90
CA TYR A 3 -5.64 7.67 19.15
C TYR A 3 -6.10 6.32 19.71
N THR A 4 -7.41 6.09 19.74
CA THR A 4 -8.01 4.81 20.17
C THR A 4 -8.45 4.06 18.92
N VAL A 5 -8.06 2.80 18.83
CA VAL A 5 -8.54 1.89 17.78
C VAL A 5 -9.97 1.48 18.13
N MET A 6 -10.93 1.77 17.26
CA MET A 6 -12.29 1.26 17.40
C MET A 6 -12.52 0.10 16.43
N TYR A 7 -12.67 -1.07 17.00
CA TYR A 7 -13.26 -2.20 16.30
C TYR A 7 -14.78 -2.05 16.32
N LYS A 8 -15.45 -2.21 15.19
CA LYS A 8 -16.90 -2.40 15.15
C LYS A 8 -17.24 -3.71 15.87
N LYS A 9 -17.44 -3.67 17.18
CA LYS A 9 -17.96 -4.82 17.94
C LYS A 9 -19.36 -5.14 17.45
N ARG A 10 -19.52 -6.22 16.71
CA ARG A 10 -20.84 -6.85 16.51
C ARG A 10 -21.33 -7.38 17.84
N HIS A 11 -22.26 -6.68 18.49
CA HIS A 11 -22.97 -7.17 19.65
C HIS A 11 -23.79 -8.41 19.26
N ARG A 12 -23.29 -9.59 19.57
CA ARG A 12 -24.12 -10.77 19.75
C ARG A 12 -24.66 -10.77 21.17
N PHE A 13 -25.93 -10.43 21.33
CA PHE A 13 -26.69 -10.66 22.55
C PHE A 13 -26.72 -12.17 22.83
N ARG A 14 -25.95 -12.65 23.78
CA ARG A 14 -26.11 -13.98 24.36
C ARG A 14 -27.01 -13.85 25.60
N ARG A 15 -28.22 -14.40 25.49
CA ARG A 15 -29.11 -14.67 26.63
C ARG A 15 -28.42 -15.71 27.53
N TYR A 16 -28.13 -15.34 28.77
CA TYR A 16 -27.79 -16.30 29.80
C TYR A 16 -29.06 -17.03 30.25
N LEU A 17 -29.10 -18.33 30.00
CA LEU A 17 -30.03 -19.24 30.66
C LEU A 17 -29.23 -20.10 31.65
N LEU A 18 -29.42 -19.90 32.95
CA LEU A 18 -28.92 -20.76 33.98
C LEU A 18 -29.62 -22.13 33.90
N LEU A 19 -28.87 -23.20 33.83
CA LEU A 19 -29.35 -24.51 34.27
C LEU A 19 -28.18 -25.29 34.89
N CYS A 20 -28.42 -25.85 36.06
CA CYS A 20 -27.48 -26.53 36.93
C CYS A 20 -27.09 -27.92 36.46
N VAL A 21 -25.82 -28.26 36.72
CA VAL A 21 -25.25 -29.51 37.23
C VAL A 21 -25.55 -30.82 36.48
N SER A 22 -24.51 -31.33 35.85
CA SER A 22 -24.14 -32.76 35.87
C SER A 22 -22.66 -32.89 35.58
N LEU A 23 -21.87 -33.34 36.52
CA LEU A 23 -20.48 -33.76 36.35
C LEU A 23 -20.42 -34.93 35.36
N PHE A 24 -19.89 -34.68 34.18
CA PHE A 24 -19.18 -35.69 33.38
C PHE A 24 -17.78 -35.20 33.16
N PHE A 25 -16.83 -35.80 33.88
CA PHE A 25 -15.41 -35.75 33.50
C PHE A 25 -15.28 -36.50 32.17
N VAL A 26 -15.45 -35.77 31.08
CA VAL A 26 -14.85 -36.16 29.80
C VAL A 26 -13.44 -35.61 29.87
N PHE A 27 -12.47 -36.48 30.09
CA PHE A 27 -11.08 -36.21 29.72
C PHE A 27 -11.10 -35.97 28.20
N SER A 28 -11.36 -34.74 27.81
CA SER A 28 -10.90 -34.27 26.50
C SER A 28 -9.39 -34.23 26.62
N CYS A 29 -8.71 -35.22 26.07
CA CYS A 29 -7.34 -35.04 25.66
C CYS A 29 -7.33 -33.84 24.72
N SER A 30 -7.10 -32.67 25.25
CA SER A 30 -6.47 -31.59 24.51
C SER A 30 -5.15 -32.19 24.05
N GLN A 31 -5.10 -32.70 22.80
CA GLN A 31 -3.82 -32.79 22.11
C GLN A 31 -3.27 -31.35 22.16
N LYS A 32 -2.25 -31.16 23.02
CA LYS A 32 -1.29 -30.08 22.86
C LYS A 32 -0.94 -30.13 21.37
N GLY A 33 -1.33 -29.12 20.63
CA GLY A 33 -0.88 -28.96 19.25
C GLY A 33 0.64 -28.91 19.33
N ASP A 34 1.26 -29.98 18.83
CA ASP A 34 2.71 -30.07 18.75
C ASP A 34 3.21 -28.83 18.01
N ASN A 35 4.10 -28.07 18.60
CA ASN A 35 5.01 -27.00 18.12
C ASN A 35 4.91 -26.57 16.64
N LYS A 36 3.68 -26.60 16.07
CA LYS A 36 3.41 -26.33 14.67
C LYS A 36 3.84 -24.92 14.31
N LYS A 37 4.56 -24.79 13.22
CA LYS A 37 5.06 -23.52 12.71
C LYS A 37 4.58 -23.32 11.29
N VAL A 38 4.08 -22.14 11.01
CA VAL A 38 3.85 -21.65 9.63
C VAL A 38 4.61 -20.35 9.47
N VAL A 39 5.59 -20.35 8.58
CA VAL A 39 6.41 -19.19 8.24
C VAL A 39 6.04 -18.71 6.85
N VAL A 40 5.65 -17.43 6.73
CA VAL A 40 5.36 -16.79 5.45
C VAL A 40 6.34 -15.64 5.25
N LEU A 41 7.15 -15.72 4.19
CA LEU A 41 7.90 -14.58 3.67
C LEU A 41 7.15 -13.98 2.48
N ALA A 42 6.83 -12.72 2.59
CA ALA A 42 6.09 -11.96 1.61
C ALA A 42 7.03 -10.97 0.89
N PHE A 43 7.33 -11.24 -0.37
CA PHE A 43 8.17 -10.40 -1.22
C PHE A 43 7.29 -9.67 -2.23
N ASP A 44 6.85 -8.45 -1.89
CA ASP A 44 5.93 -7.67 -2.69
C ASP A 44 6.44 -7.52 -4.14
N GLY A 45 5.56 -7.75 -5.11
CA GLY A 45 5.88 -7.57 -6.52
C GLY A 45 6.95 -8.52 -7.10
N MET A 46 7.32 -9.62 -6.42
CA MET A 46 8.32 -10.55 -6.97
C MET A 46 7.74 -11.34 -8.15
N ASP A 47 8.39 -11.21 -9.32
CA ASP A 47 7.89 -11.73 -10.60
C ASP A 47 8.37 -13.16 -10.89
N PRO A 48 7.47 -14.10 -11.21
CA PRO A 48 7.83 -15.50 -11.47
C PRO A 48 8.70 -15.70 -12.73
N ARG A 49 8.63 -14.80 -13.72
CA ARG A 49 9.47 -14.90 -14.94
C ARG A 49 10.91 -14.56 -14.61
N ILE A 50 11.13 -13.53 -13.78
CA ILE A 50 12.46 -13.16 -13.29
C ILE A 50 13.03 -14.29 -12.44
N VAL A 51 12.23 -14.88 -11.56
CA VAL A 51 12.64 -16.04 -10.74
C VAL A 51 13.07 -17.22 -11.62
N ARG A 52 12.28 -17.58 -12.64
CA ARG A 52 12.63 -18.70 -13.55
C ARG A 52 13.92 -18.42 -14.32
N MET A 53 14.09 -17.22 -14.85
CA MET A 53 15.33 -16.80 -15.52
C MET A 53 16.52 -16.92 -14.57
N MET A 54 16.40 -16.42 -13.33
CA MET A 54 17.48 -16.49 -12.34
C MET A 54 17.75 -17.91 -11.83
N PHE A 55 16.79 -18.84 -11.94
CA PHE A 55 17.02 -20.26 -11.71
C PHE A 55 17.93 -20.87 -12.77
N GLU A 56 17.71 -20.56 -14.04
CA GLU A 56 18.55 -21.01 -15.16
C GLU A 56 19.96 -20.46 -15.03
N GLU A 57 20.11 -19.25 -14.54
CA GLU A 57 21.41 -18.61 -14.27
C GLU A 57 22.08 -19.04 -12.96
N GLY A 58 21.42 -19.87 -12.14
CA GLY A 58 21.94 -20.33 -10.84
C GLY A 58 22.05 -19.24 -9.77
N LYS A 59 21.34 -18.13 -9.91
CA LYS A 59 21.42 -16.95 -9.03
C LYS A 59 20.57 -17.05 -7.77
N LEU A 60 19.58 -17.97 -7.71
CA LEU A 60 18.65 -18.16 -6.59
C LEU A 60 18.69 -19.60 -6.05
N PRO A 61 19.81 -20.07 -5.50
CA PRO A 61 19.99 -21.46 -5.10
C PRO A 61 19.05 -21.90 -3.96
N HIS A 62 18.69 -21.00 -3.04
CA HIS A 62 17.83 -21.35 -1.89
C HIS A 62 16.35 -21.37 -2.25
N PHE A 63 15.89 -20.46 -3.12
CA PHE A 63 14.55 -20.58 -3.72
C PHE A 63 14.42 -21.87 -4.52
N LYS A 64 15.44 -22.22 -5.32
CA LYS A 64 15.44 -23.47 -6.08
C LYS A 64 15.37 -24.69 -5.18
N LYS A 65 16.18 -24.69 -4.10
CA LYS A 65 16.11 -25.74 -3.09
C LYS A 65 14.71 -25.89 -2.48
N LEU A 66 14.05 -24.79 -2.13
CA LEU A 66 12.67 -24.82 -1.60
C LEU A 66 11.67 -25.37 -2.62
N ALA A 67 11.79 -25.01 -3.89
CA ALA A 67 10.96 -25.52 -4.97
C ALA A 67 11.14 -27.06 -5.15
N GLU A 68 12.36 -27.54 -5.01
CA GLU A 68 12.68 -28.99 -5.08
C GLU A 68 12.17 -29.78 -3.87
N MET A 69 12.09 -29.14 -2.68
CA MET A 69 11.49 -29.76 -1.48
C MET A 69 9.98 -29.93 -1.59
N GLY A 70 9.30 -29.01 -2.22
CA GLY A 70 7.86 -29.01 -2.34
C GLY A 70 7.36 -28.60 -3.72
N ASP A 71 7.07 -27.32 -3.91
CA ASP A 71 6.57 -26.79 -5.19
C ASP A 71 6.88 -25.31 -5.41
N PHE A 72 6.85 -24.88 -6.69
CA PHE A 72 6.81 -23.50 -7.14
C PHE A 72 5.69 -23.33 -8.16
N LYS A 73 4.78 -22.39 -7.91
CA LYS A 73 3.64 -22.06 -8.78
C LYS A 73 3.55 -20.56 -9.00
N ASP A 74 2.89 -20.16 -10.09
CA ASP A 74 2.38 -18.81 -10.23
C ASP A 74 1.21 -18.62 -9.27
N LEU A 75 1.18 -17.51 -8.54
CA LEU A 75 0.09 -17.14 -7.65
C LEU A 75 -0.80 -16.11 -8.34
N TRP A 76 -2.07 -16.43 -8.54
CA TRP A 76 -3.00 -15.48 -9.14
C TRP A 76 -3.31 -14.35 -8.18
N SER A 77 -3.06 -13.14 -8.66
CA SER A 77 -3.31 -11.91 -7.93
C SER A 77 -4.80 -11.56 -7.84
N SER A 78 -5.12 -10.47 -7.15
CA SER A 78 -6.44 -9.85 -7.18
C SER A 78 -6.76 -9.24 -8.55
N ILE A 79 -8.01 -8.89 -8.76
CA ILE A 79 -8.44 -8.01 -9.84
C ILE A 79 -8.97 -6.74 -9.16
N PRO A 80 -8.31 -5.58 -9.37
CA PRO A 80 -7.02 -5.37 -10.04
C PRO A 80 -5.84 -5.90 -9.20
N PRO A 81 -4.66 -6.16 -9.83
CA PRO A 81 -3.47 -6.66 -9.14
C PRO A 81 -2.69 -5.52 -8.46
N GLN A 82 -3.34 -4.87 -7.51
CA GLN A 82 -2.79 -3.76 -6.73
C GLN A 82 -2.58 -4.19 -5.29
N SER A 83 -1.45 -3.82 -4.68
CA SER A 83 -1.08 -4.28 -3.34
C SER A 83 -2.18 -4.11 -2.28
N PRO A 84 -2.91 -2.97 -2.16
CA PRO A 84 -4.00 -2.87 -1.17
C PRO A 84 -5.11 -3.89 -1.38
N VAL A 85 -5.43 -4.21 -2.63
CA VAL A 85 -6.47 -5.17 -3.01
C VAL A 85 -5.97 -6.59 -2.78
N ALA A 86 -4.78 -6.89 -3.29
CA ALA A 86 -4.14 -8.19 -3.23
C ALA A 86 -3.88 -8.65 -1.79
N TRP A 87 -3.30 -7.79 -0.98
CA TRP A 87 -3.09 -8.07 0.44
C TRP A 87 -4.41 -8.21 1.21
N SER A 88 -5.46 -7.46 0.83
CA SER A 88 -6.78 -7.63 1.43
C SER A 88 -7.40 -9.00 1.08
N ASN A 89 -7.19 -9.50 -0.15
CA ASN A 89 -7.56 -10.88 -0.52
C ASN A 89 -6.85 -11.90 0.38
N PHE A 90 -5.52 -11.75 0.58
CA PHE A 90 -4.74 -12.63 1.44
C PHE A 90 -5.16 -12.52 2.91
N ILE A 91 -5.40 -11.34 3.43
CA ILE A 91 -5.75 -11.14 4.84
C ILE A 91 -7.10 -11.78 5.17
N THR A 92 -8.08 -11.64 4.27
CA THR A 92 -9.48 -12.00 4.56
C THR A 92 -9.93 -13.34 3.96
N GLY A 93 -9.17 -13.90 3.02
CA GLY A 93 -9.61 -15.05 2.23
C GLY A 93 -10.82 -14.76 1.32
N LYS A 94 -11.00 -13.48 0.93
CA LYS A 94 -12.14 -12.97 0.14
C LYS A 94 -11.65 -12.17 -1.06
N ASN A 95 -12.54 -11.96 -2.04
CA ASN A 95 -12.31 -11.00 -3.13
C ASN A 95 -12.78 -9.57 -2.72
N PRO A 96 -12.57 -8.53 -3.56
CA PRO A 96 -12.97 -7.15 -3.27
C PRO A 96 -14.43 -6.95 -2.90
N GLY A 97 -15.35 -7.72 -3.45
CA GLY A 97 -16.77 -7.68 -3.05
C GLY A 97 -17.01 -8.08 -1.60
N GLY A 98 -16.09 -8.84 -1.00
CA GLY A 98 -16.13 -9.32 0.39
C GLY A 98 -15.35 -8.46 1.38
N HIS A 99 -14.36 -7.66 0.93
CA HIS A 99 -13.51 -6.84 1.82
C HIS A 99 -13.51 -5.33 1.52
N ALA A 100 -14.22 -4.88 0.48
CA ALA A 100 -14.46 -3.48 0.13
C ALA A 100 -13.23 -2.64 -0.27
N ILE A 101 -12.09 -3.25 -0.58
CA ILE A 101 -10.92 -2.55 -1.14
C ILE A 101 -10.85 -2.87 -2.63
N PHE A 102 -10.96 -1.86 -3.51
CA PHE A 102 -11.08 -2.04 -4.96
C PHE A 102 -9.90 -1.43 -5.75
N ASP A 103 -9.14 -0.51 -5.14
CA ASP A 103 -8.03 0.22 -5.72
C ASP A 103 -7.23 0.92 -4.59
N PHE A 104 -6.08 1.52 -4.86
CA PHE A 104 -5.40 2.44 -3.94
C PHE A 104 -6.27 3.65 -3.60
N ILE A 105 -6.98 4.16 -4.62
CA ILE A 105 -7.83 5.34 -4.56
C ILE A 105 -9.27 4.90 -4.79
N HIS A 106 -10.16 5.28 -3.89
CA HIS A 106 -11.58 5.13 -4.07
C HIS A 106 -12.25 6.50 -4.09
N ARG A 107 -13.52 6.57 -4.49
CA ARG A 107 -14.28 7.82 -4.48
C ARG A 107 -15.37 7.79 -3.41
N ASP A 108 -15.74 8.96 -2.96
CA ASP A 108 -17.04 9.20 -2.38
C ASP A 108 -18.06 9.35 -3.53
N PRO A 109 -19.12 8.52 -3.61
CA PRO A 109 -20.04 8.56 -4.74
C PRO A 109 -20.94 9.82 -4.73
N GLU A 110 -21.15 10.47 -3.59
CA GLU A 110 -21.96 11.68 -3.49
C GLU A 110 -21.22 12.92 -3.98
N THR A 111 -19.94 13.04 -3.61
CA THR A 111 -19.09 14.20 -3.91
C THR A 111 -18.11 14.00 -5.06
N TYR A 112 -17.90 12.77 -5.51
CA TYR A 112 -16.87 12.32 -6.47
C TYR A 112 -15.43 12.52 -5.98
N LEU A 113 -15.22 12.98 -4.76
CA LEU A 113 -13.89 13.23 -4.22
C LEU A 113 -13.14 11.92 -3.95
N PRO A 114 -11.85 11.85 -4.32
CA PRO A 114 -11.03 10.70 -4.04
C PRO A 114 -10.69 10.60 -2.57
N HIS A 115 -10.54 9.37 -2.10
CA HIS A 115 -9.95 9.08 -0.81
C HIS A 115 -9.11 7.82 -0.89
N LEU A 116 -8.15 7.69 0.03
CA LEU A 116 -7.35 6.48 0.13
C LEU A 116 -8.21 5.32 0.65
N SER A 117 -8.09 4.16 0.01
CA SER A 117 -8.99 3.03 0.29
C SER A 117 -8.69 2.26 1.57
N MET A 118 -7.47 2.37 2.12
CA MET A 118 -7.01 1.51 3.21
C MET A 118 -7.43 1.97 4.60
N SER A 119 -7.34 3.27 4.88
CA SER A 119 -7.63 3.82 6.22
C SER A 119 -8.16 5.24 6.16
N GLU A 120 -8.80 5.67 7.24
CA GLU A 120 -9.33 7.02 7.40
C GLU A 120 -9.05 7.53 8.81
N THR A 121 -8.58 8.77 8.90
CA THR A 121 -8.38 9.46 10.18
C THR A 121 -9.54 10.40 10.44
N ILE A 122 -10.28 10.15 11.53
CA ILE A 122 -11.39 11.00 11.97
C ILE A 122 -10.88 11.88 13.11
N PRO A 123 -10.92 13.22 12.96
CA PRO A 123 -10.56 14.12 14.02
C PRO A 123 -11.53 14.01 15.22
N PRO A 124 -11.15 14.56 16.41
CA PRO A 124 -12.05 14.65 17.54
C PRO A 124 -13.34 15.42 17.20
N GLU A 125 -14.51 14.81 17.45
CA GLU A 125 -15.83 15.43 17.15
C GLU A 125 -16.15 16.59 18.10
N THR A 126 -15.70 16.51 19.35
CA THR A 126 -16.01 17.50 20.37
C THR A 126 -14.77 18.23 20.83
N THR A 127 -14.77 19.56 20.71
CA THR A 127 -13.69 20.45 21.13
C THR A 127 -14.22 21.59 22.00
N ILE A 128 -13.36 22.12 22.88
CA ILE A 128 -13.57 23.41 23.56
C ILE A 128 -12.57 24.39 22.98
N GLU A 129 -13.03 25.53 22.50
CA GLU A 129 -12.24 26.46 21.69
C GLU A 129 -12.14 27.88 22.30
N PRO A 130 -11.43 28.07 23.44
CA PRO A 130 -11.26 29.39 24.04
C PRO A 130 -10.24 30.23 23.23
N GLY A 131 -10.75 31.17 22.45
CA GLY A 131 -9.91 32.06 21.62
C GLY A 131 -9.14 31.29 20.53
N SER A 132 -7.81 31.34 20.59
CA SER A 132 -6.91 30.64 19.63
C SER A 132 -6.54 29.23 20.05
N TYR A 133 -7.04 28.72 21.16
CA TYR A 133 -6.76 27.36 21.63
C TYR A 133 -7.89 26.41 21.29
N VAL A 134 -7.53 25.14 21.07
CA VAL A 134 -8.48 24.05 20.78
C VAL A 134 -8.14 22.89 21.71
N PHE A 135 -9.08 22.50 22.55
CA PHE A 135 -8.91 21.35 23.46
C PHE A 135 -9.93 20.27 23.09
N PRO A 136 -9.47 19.14 22.53
CA PRO A 136 -10.37 18.04 22.22
C PRO A 136 -10.84 17.34 23.51
N ILE A 137 -12.16 17.18 23.61
CA ILE A 137 -12.83 16.43 24.68
C ILE A 137 -13.02 14.97 24.27
N SER A 138 -13.35 14.70 23.02
CA SER A 138 -13.36 13.36 22.44
C SER A 138 -11.96 12.99 21.91
N LYS A 139 -11.75 11.69 21.61
CA LYS A 139 -10.54 11.21 20.97
C LYS A 139 -10.73 11.13 19.46
N GLY A 140 -9.74 11.52 18.72
CA GLY A 140 -9.66 11.20 17.30
C GLY A 140 -9.54 9.68 17.09
N GLN A 141 -9.93 9.22 15.93
CA GLN A 141 -9.97 7.81 15.59
C GLN A 141 -9.23 7.57 14.27
N VAL A 142 -8.61 6.38 14.15
CA VAL A 142 -8.13 5.86 12.87
C VAL A 142 -8.94 4.61 12.56
N ILE A 143 -9.58 4.59 11.40
CA ILE A 143 -10.45 3.49 10.97
C ILE A 143 -9.74 2.73 9.85
N LEU A 144 -9.60 1.42 10.03
CA LEU A 144 -9.26 0.51 8.95
C LEU A 144 -10.50 0.33 8.07
N LYS A 145 -10.37 0.65 6.76
CA LYS A 145 -11.51 0.58 5.81
C LYS A 145 -11.71 -0.80 5.22
N ARG A 146 -10.70 -1.67 5.28
CA ARG A 146 -10.83 -3.08 4.90
C ARG A 146 -11.87 -3.76 5.79
N GLU A 147 -12.87 -4.34 5.18
CA GLU A 147 -13.92 -5.09 5.85
C GLU A 147 -13.56 -6.58 5.95
N GLY A 148 -14.23 -7.30 6.84
CA GLY A 148 -13.94 -8.71 7.12
C GLY A 148 -12.83 -8.90 8.15
N ALA A 149 -12.85 -10.03 8.85
CA ALA A 149 -11.82 -10.40 9.80
C ALA A 149 -10.54 -10.83 9.10
N ALA A 150 -9.40 -10.52 9.70
CA ALA A 150 -8.14 -11.10 9.27
C ALA A 150 -8.06 -12.56 9.71
N PHE A 151 -7.50 -13.44 8.89
CA PHE A 151 -7.49 -14.88 9.22
C PHE A 151 -6.73 -15.19 10.52
N TRP A 152 -5.74 -14.40 10.88
CA TRP A 152 -5.01 -14.58 12.14
C TRP A 152 -5.83 -14.18 13.39
N GLU A 153 -6.96 -13.49 13.26
CA GLU A 153 -7.88 -13.30 14.37
C GLU A 153 -8.49 -14.66 14.80
N TYR A 154 -8.76 -15.56 13.85
CA TYR A 154 -9.17 -16.93 14.13
C TYR A 154 -8.04 -17.76 14.74
N LEU A 155 -6.78 -17.54 14.36
CA LEU A 155 -5.61 -18.13 15.00
C LEU A 155 -5.53 -17.67 16.46
N ASN A 156 -5.72 -16.37 16.70
CA ASN A 156 -5.70 -15.77 18.03
C ASN A 156 -6.85 -16.31 18.93
N GLU A 157 -8.07 -16.46 18.36
CA GLU A 157 -9.19 -17.12 19.09
C GLU A 157 -8.86 -18.56 19.50
N ALA A 158 -8.06 -19.26 18.71
CA ALA A 158 -7.55 -20.60 18.99
C ALA A 158 -6.28 -20.60 19.87
N SER A 159 -5.82 -19.43 20.35
CA SER A 159 -4.60 -19.25 21.14
C SER A 159 -3.31 -19.66 20.41
N ILE A 160 -3.28 -19.56 19.07
CA ILE A 160 -2.07 -19.77 18.26
C ILE A 160 -1.24 -18.49 18.28
N PRO A 161 0.02 -18.51 18.75
CA PRO A 161 0.90 -17.35 18.72
C PRO A 161 1.10 -16.84 17.29
N SER A 162 1.08 -15.51 17.09
CA SER A 162 1.18 -14.95 15.76
C SER A 162 1.99 -13.65 15.76
N ILE A 163 3.00 -13.57 14.90
CA ILE A 163 3.77 -12.35 14.64
C ILE A 163 3.47 -11.89 13.22
N ILE A 164 2.92 -10.66 13.07
CA ILE A 164 2.55 -10.05 11.79
C ILE A 164 3.37 -8.77 11.60
N PHE A 165 4.36 -8.80 10.72
CA PHE A 165 5.24 -7.65 10.54
C PHE A 165 5.03 -6.98 9.19
N LYS A 166 4.49 -5.75 9.24
CA LYS A 166 4.35 -4.79 8.13
C LYS A 166 3.48 -5.26 6.95
N ILE A 167 2.49 -6.13 7.16
CA ILE A 167 1.54 -6.47 6.11
C ILE A 167 0.79 -5.21 5.64
N PRO A 168 0.66 -4.97 4.31
CA PRO A 168 -0.16 -3.88 3.77
C PRO A 168 -1.64 -4.01 4.14
N SER A 169 -2.41 -2.91 3.99
CA SER A 169 -3.85 -2.86 4.28
C SER A 169 -4.23 -3.28 5.70
N ASN A 170 -3.34 -3.04 6.67
CA ASN A 170 -3.52 -3.37 8.09
C ASN A 170 -3.09 -2.19 8.98
N TYR A 171 -3.61 -0.99 8.70
CA TYR A 171 -3.43 0.21 9.52
C TYR A 171 -4.78 0.84 9.85
N PRO A 172 -5.11 1.00 11.14
CA PRO A 172 -4.40 0.49 12.31
C PRO A 172 -4.36 -1.04 12.33
N PRO A 173 -3.31 -1.65 12.93
CA PRO A 173 -3.15 -3.10 12.90
C PRO A 173 -4.21 -3.79 13.73
N VAL A 174 -4.78 -4.87 13.19
CA VAL A 174 -5.71 -5.73 13.94
C VAL A 174 -4.95 -6.63 14.90
N GLU A 175 -5.67 -7.17 15.86
CA GLU A 175 -5.15 -8.03 16.92
C GLU A 175 -4.41 -9.25 16.35
N ALA A 176 -3.18 -9.49 16.87
CA ALA A 176 -2.37 -10.67 16.59
C ALA A 176 -1.75 -11.18 17.89
N GLY A 177 -1.69 -12.49 18.09
CA GLY A 177 -1.37 -13.11 19.36
C GLY A 177 -0.11 -12.57 20.06
N ASP A 178 1.06 -12.62 19.40
CA ASP A 178 2.34 -12.14 19.96
C ASP A 178 2.65 -10.70 19.58
N GLY A 179 2.22 -10.25 18.41
CA GLY A 179 2.37 -8.87 18.01
C GLY A 179 2.26 -8.58 16.53
N SER A 180 1.83 -7.36 16.22
CA SER A 180 1.71 -6.84 14.88
C SER A 180 2.27 -5.42 14.80
N VAL A 181 2.96 -5.12 13.67
CA VAL A 181 3.32 -3.74 13.27
C VAL A 181 2.69 -3.48 11.91
N SER A 182 2.00 -2.34 11.77
CA SER A 182 1.34 -1.95 10.53
C SER A 182 2.34 -1.67 9.40
N GLY A 183 1.91 -1.97 8.17
CA GLY A 183 2.67 -1.77 6.93
C GLY A 183 2.13 -0.63 6.07
N MET A 184 2.01 -0.86 4.75
CA MET A 184 1.43 0.09 3.80
C MET A 184 0.05 0.55 4.27
N GLY A 185 -0.18 1.86 4.26
CA GLY A 185 -1.30 2.53 4.90
C GLY A 185 -0.91 3.33 6.14
N THR A 186 0.25 3.05 6.76
CA THR A 186 0.77 3.82 7.89
C THR A 186 1.37 5.13 7.39
N PRO A 187 0.87 6.29 7.85
CA PRO A 187 1.38 7.58 7.43
C PRO A 187 2.70 7.94 8.13
N ASP A 188 3.34 9.00 7.63
CA ASP A 188 4.35 9.75 8.35
C ASP A 188 3.73 10.62 9.46
N LEU A 189 4.54 11.43 10.15
CA LEU A 189 4.05 12.30 11.22
C LEU A 189 3.19 13.47 10.72
N PHE A 190 3.25 13.82 9.43
CA PHE A 190 2.35 14.79 8.79
C PHE A 190 0.97 14.20 8.44
N GLY A 191 0.78 12.89 8.60
CA GLY A 191 -0.42 12.20 8.13
C GLY A 191 -0.40 11.92 6.62
N SER A 192 0.76 12.03 5.98
CA SER A 192 0.97 11.80 4.54
C SER A 192 1.67 10.46 4.27
N TYR A 193 1.76 10.08 2.99
CA TYR A 193 2.52 8.91 2.54
C TYR A 193 3.99 9.25 2.23
N GLY A 194 4.57 10.07 3.05
CA GLY A 194 5.95 10.52 3.00
C GLY A 194 6.09 11.94 2.45
N THR A 195 6.37 12.89 3.34
CA THR A 195 6.72 14.26 3.00
C THR A 195 8.12 14.55 3.53
N TYR A 196 9.09 14.58 2.63
CA TYR A 196 10.47 14.92 2.98
C TYR A 196 10.68 16.44 3.04
N GLN A 197 11.78 16.87 3.68
CA GLN A 197 12.19 18.26 3.70
C GLN A 197 13.55 18.42 3.03
N TYR A 198 13.72 19.50 2.28
CA TYR A 198 14.95 19.79 1.57
C TYR A 198 15.31 21.26 1.65
N PHE A 199 16.53 21.53 2.06
CA PHE A 199 17.08 22.86 2.24
C PHE A 199 18.23 23.07 1.26
N THR A 200 18.13 24.08 0.39
CA THR A 200 19.12 24.29 -0.67
C THR A 200 19.42 25.76 -0.90
N THR A 201 20.69 26.08 -1.15
CA THR A 201 21.11 27.39 -1.66
C THR A 201 20.97 27.50 -3.18
N ASP A 202 20.82 26.34 -3.86
CA ASP A 202 20.60 26.30 -5.30
C ASP A 202 19.10 26.43 -5.61
N ARG A 203 18.67 27.62 -5.99
CA ARG A 203 17.26 27.88 -6.30
C ARG A 203 16.77 27.17 -7.56
N MET A 204 17.67 26.70 -8.41
CA MET A 204 17.33 25.91 -9.60
C MET A 204 16.96 24.45 -9.26
N ASP A 205 17.32 23.97 -8.08
CA ASP A 205 16.93 22.65 -7.57
C ASP A 205 15.46 22.58 -7.11
N ILE A 206 14.75 23.71 -7.08
CA ILE A 206 13.36 23.77 -6.65
C ILE A 206 12.48 23.81 -7.92
N PRO A 207 11.81 22.70 -8.28
CA PRO A 207 10.92 22.67 -9.42
C PRO A 207 9.67 23.54 -9.16
N GLU A 208 9.05 24.02 -10.24
CA GLU A 208 7.82 24.83 -10.17
C GLU A 208 6.63 23.98 -9.67
N ASP A 209 6.61 22.70 -10.02
CA ASP A 209 5.58 21.75 -9.59
C ASP A 209 6.22 20.54 -8.90
N TYR A 210 5.77 20.26 -7.68
CA TYR A 210 6.26 19.15 -6.87
C TYR A 210 5.20 18.68 -5.85
N SER A 211 5.31 17.45 -5.43
CA SER A 211 4.42 16.86 -4.44
C SER A 211 5.20 16.06 -3.38
N GLY A 212 4.63 15.98 -2.17
CA GLY A 212 5.22 15.20 -1.08
C GLY A 212 6.59 15.70 -0.60
N ALA A 213 6.80 17.03 -0.65
CA ALA A 213 8.02 17.69 -0.22
C ALA A 213 7.73 19.01 0.49
N ARG A 214 8.72 19.47 1.27
CA ARG A 214 8.88 20.84 1.75
C ARG A 214 10.24 21.32 1.26
N LEU A 215 10.25 22.08 0.17
CA LEU A 215 11.45 22.60 -0.47
C LEU A 215 11.68 24.02 0.00
N THR A 216 12.77 24.25 0.73
CA THR A 216 13.09 25.54 1.36
C THR A 216 14.38 26.12 0.76
N PRO A 217 14.28 27.22 0.01
CA PRO A 217 15.48 27.98 -0.40
C PRO A 217 16.11 28.64 0.83
N VAL A 218 17.41 28.45 1.02
CA VAL A 218 18.16 28.96 2.17
C VAL A 218 19.33 29.83 1.73
N ASP A 219 19.81 30.66 2.64
CA ASP A 219 21.02 31.45 2.44
C ASP A 219 22.08 31.12 3.54
N VAL A 220 23.35 31.12 3.17
CA VAL A 220 24.46 30.98 4.11
C VAL A 220 24.85 32.33 4.61
N ILE A 221 24.66 32.61 5.90
CA ILE A 221 25.02 33.84 6.56
C ILE A 221 26.02 33.53 7.67
N ASP A 222 27.18 34.16 7.65
CA ASP A 222 28.26 33.94 8.62
C ASP A 222 28.67 32.48 8.76
N GLY A 223 28.75 31.74 7.63
CA GLY A 223 29.11 30.33 7.60
C GLY A 223 28.04 29.38 8.14
N ALA A 224 26.82 29.84 8.30
CA ALA A 224 25.72 29.04 8.83
C ALA A 224 24.41 29.21 8.06
N VAL A 225 23.63 28.14 8.02
CA VAL A 225 22.21 28.13 7.65
C VAL A 225 21.37 28.01 8.92
N ARG A 226 20.37 28.90 9.09
CA ARG A 226 19.46 28.91 10.24
C ARG A 226 18.03 28.78 9.75
N GLU A 227 17.43 27.66 10.07
CA GLU A 227 16.08 27.29 9.58
C GLU A 227 15.28 26.52 10.63
N VAL A 228 14.10 26.09 10.25
CA VAL A 228 13.23 25.27 11.07
C VAL A 228 12.93 23.94 10.36
N ILE A 229 12.87 22.87 11.12
CA ILE A 229 12.25 21.62 10.70
C ILE A 229 10.77 21.76 10.94
N GLU A 230 9.98 21.64 9.88
CA GLU A 230 8.52 21.55 10.00
C GLU A 230 8.12 20.20 10.59
N GLY A 231 7.11 20.21 11.44
CA GLY A 231 6.51 19.05 12.07
C GLY A 231 5.01 18.93 11.77
N PRO A 232 4.27 18.15 12.54
CA PRO A 232 2.84 18.02 12.38
C PRO A 232 2.09 19.32 12.73
N GLU A 233 0.85 19.40 12.31
CA GLU A 233 -0.04 20.50 12.72
C GLU A 233 -0.26 20.51 14.23
N ASN A 234 -0.27 21.72 14.82
CA ASN A 234 -0.61 21.92 16.21
C ASN A 234 -2.15 21.94 16.38
N THR A 235 -2.74 20.78 16.57
CA THR A 235 -4.19 20.62 16.73
C THR A 235 -4.74 21.24 18.03
N PHE A 236 -3.86 21.76 18.93
CA PHE A 236 -4.26 22.48 20.14
C PHE A 236 -4.33 24.01 19.92
N ARG A 237 -4.00 24.48 18.73
CA ARG A 237 -4.07 25.89 18.37
C ARG A 237 -4.72 26.08 17.00
N ARG A 238 -5.37 27.23 16.84
CA ARG A 238 -5.89 27.68 15.54
C ARG A 238 -5.48 29.13 15.29
N GLU A 239 -5.26 29.47 14.04
CA GLU A 239 -4.99 30.84 13.58
C GLU A 239 -5.85 31.16 12.36
N PRO A 240 -6.27 32.44 12.18
CA PRO A 240 -7.04 32.83 11.02
C PRO A 240 -6.24 32.58 9.72
N VAL A 241 -6.91 32.06 8.71
CA VAL A 241 -6.35 31.96 7.36
C VAL A 241 -6.33 33.37 6.75
N LEU A 242 -5.14 33.79 6.28
CA LEU A 242 -4.98 35.08 5.61
C LEU A 242 -5.02 34.89 4.08
N ASN A 243 -5.50 35.91 3.35
CA ASN A 243 -5.36 35.98 1.91
C ASN A 243 -3.98 36.58 1.54
N THR A 244 -3.67 36.64 0.24
CA THR A 244 -2.42 37.19 -0.29
C THR A 244 -2.16 38.66 0.07
N LYS A 245 -3.21 39.40 0.52
CA LYS A 245 -3.11 40.80 0.98
C LYS A 245 -3.05 40.92 2.51
N GLY A 246 -2.90 39.79 3.25
CA GLY A 246 -2.83 39.77 4.71
C GLY A 246 -4.20 39.92 5.42
N ASN A 247 -5.32 39.93 4.70
CA ASN A 247 -6.64 40.01 5.30
C ASN A 247 -7.19 38.62 5.66
N VAL A 248 -7.96 38.55 6.75
CA VAL A 248 -8.62 37.32 7.22
C VAL A 248 -9.60 36.81 6.17
N LYS A 249 -9.44 35.53 5.76
CA LYS A 249 -10.38 34.84 4.89
C LYS A 249 -11.64 34.46 5.68
N ARG A 250 -12.81 34.59 4.99
CA ARG A 250 -14.10 34.13 5.50
C ARG A 250 -14.70 33.10 4.55
N ASP A 251 -15.57 32.25 5.05
CA ASP A 251 -16.39 31.33 4.25
C ASP A 251 -17.56 32.06 3.58
N GLY A 252 -18.43 31.31 2.87
CA GLY A 252 -19.63 31.85 2.21
C GLY A 252 -20.69 32.40 3.15
N GLU A 253 -20.64 32.04 4.44
CA GLU A 253 -21.52 32.49 5.50
C GLU A 253 -20.95 33.68 6.29
N GLY A 254 -19.69 34.09 5.99
CA GLY A 254 -19.03 35.22 6.64
C GLY A 254 -18.22 34.83 7.88
N ASN A 255 -18.12 33.54 8.25
CA ASN A 255 -17.32 33.09 9.39
C ASN A 255 -15.83 33.09 9.05
N ILE A 256 -14.97 33.35 10.06
CA ILE A 256 -13.53 33.31 9.91
C ILE A 256 -13.08 31.87 9.62
N LYS A 257 -12.31 31.68 8.54
CA LYS A 257 -11.63 30.42 8.28
C LYS A 257 -10.40 30.31 9.15
N TYR A 258 -10.24 29.20 9.87
CA TYR A 258 -9.10 28.88 10.71
C TYR A 258 -8.29 27.73 10.11
N LYS A 259 -7.00 27.67 10.43
CA LYS A 259 -6.10 26.55 10.22
C LYS A 259 -5.29 26.28 11.48
N ASN A 260 -4.76 25.08 11.62
CA ASN A 260 -3.82 24.78 12.67
C ASN A 260 -2.40 25.26 12.26
N PRO A 261 -1.64 25.93 13.13
CA PRO A 261 -0.25 26.26 12.84
C PRO A 261 0.62 25.00 12.84
N THR A 262 1.66 24.99 12.03
CA THR A 262 2.65 23.90 12.00
C THR A 262 3.57 23.99 13.22
N LEU A 263 3.85 22.87 13.87
CA LEU A 263 4.89 22.75 14.89
C LEU A 263 6.27 22.79 14.24
N THR A 264 7.23 23.46 14.85
CA THR A 264 8.58 23.59 14.28
C THR A 264 9.66 23.34 15.32
N ILE A 265 10.83 22.90 14.84
CA ILE A 265 12.06 22.79 15.64
C ILE A 265 13.14 23.62 14.95
N PRO A 266 13.70 24.67 15.60
CA PRO A 266 14.79 25.42 15.02
C PRO A 266 16.08 24.59 14.96
N PHE A 267 16.86 24.77 13.89
CA PHE A 267 18.19 24.20 13.78
C PHE A 267 19.17 25.16 13.13
N THR A 268 20.46 24.97 13.41
CA THR A 268 21.53 25.69 12.75
C THR A 268 22.52 24.72 12.15
N THR A 269 22.80 24.85 10.87
CA THR A 269 23.86 24.09 10.20
C THR A 269 25.07 24.96 10.00
N TRP A 270 26.16 24.62 10.63
CA TRP A 270 27.48 25.26 10.46
C TRP A 270 28.24 24.56 9.35
N ILE A 271 28.77 25.32 8.42
CA ILE A 271 29.48 24.82 7.24
C ILE A 271 30.96 25.07 7.43
N ASP A 272 31.76 24.02 7.32
CA ASP A 272 33.24 24.20 7.32
C ASP A 272 33.65 24.85 5.99
N PRO A 273 34.41 25.97 6.04
CA PRO A 273 34.73 26.70 4.82
C PRO A 273 35.79 26.01 3.94
N GLU A 274 36.57 25.11 4.49
CA GLU A 274 37.68 24.45 3.80
C GLU A 274 37.40 22.98 3.49
N ASN A 275 36.56 22.32 4.31
CA ASN A 275 36.25 20.90 4.19
C ASN A 275 34.77 20.67 3.87
N PRO A 276 34.42 19.63 3.13
CA PRO A 276 33.01 19.27 2.84
C PRO A 276 32.36 18.59 4.06
N VAL A 277 32.26 19.33 5.18
CA VAL A 277 31.72 18.88 6.47
C VAL A 277 30.76 19.93 7.02
N ILE A 278 29.65 19.46 7.59
CA ILE A 278 28.69 20.29 8.31
C ILE A 278 28.48 19.79 9.73
N ARG A 279 28.10 20.73 10.62
CA ARG A 279 27.56 20.42 11.94
C ARG A 279 26.14 20.97 12.04
N ILE A 280 25.20 20.11 12.33
CA ILE A 280 23.80 20.44 12.55
C ILE A 280 23.58 20.52 14.06
N ASP A 281 23.25 21.71 14.57
CA ASP A 281 22.90 21.95 15.97
C ASP A 281 21.36 21.97 16.10
N LEU A 282 20.81 20.96 16.77
CA LEU A 282 19.43 20.88 17.22
C LEU A 282 19.35 21.27 18.71
N PRO A 283 18.18 21.61 19.27
CA PRO A 283 18.07 22.06 20.67
C PRO A 283 18.72 21.14 21.70
N ASP A 284 18.71 19.82 21.48
CA ASP A 284 19.17 18.82 22.43
C ASP A 284 20.27 17.90 21.90
N GLN A 285 20.69 18.05 20.63
CA GLN A 285 21.70 17.18 20.02
C GLN A 285 22.48 17.88 18.89
N LYS A 286 23.67 17.36 18.61
CA LYS A 286 24.55 17.85 17.53
C LYS A 286 24.95 16.69 16.64
N ILE A 287 24.95 16.93 15.33
CA ILE A 287 25.23 15.92 14.31
C ILE A 287 26.33 16.48 13.40
N ILE A 288 27.35 15.70 13.10
CA ILE A 288 28.40 16.05 12.13
C ILE A 288 28.27 15.11 10.95
N LEU A 289 28.22 15.66 9.74
CA LEU A 289 28.13 14.91 8.50
C LEU A 289 29.13 15.43 7.47
N LYS A 290 29.71 14.51 6.72
CA LYS A 290 30.46 14.80 5.50
C LYS A 290 29.49 14.85 4.31
N GLN A 291 29.93 15.48 3.23
CA GLN A 291 29.20 15.41 1.97
C GLN A 291 28.98 13.96 1.54
N GLY A 292 27.74 13.65 1.12
CA GLY A 292 27.32 12.31 0.74
C GLY A 292 27.01 11.38 1.92
N GLU A 293 27.05 11.88 3.17
CA GLU A 293 26.85 11.04 4.37
C GLU A 293 25.42 11.17 4.91
N TRP A 294 24.85 10.02 5.36
CA TRP A 294 23.60 9.92 6.07
C TRP A 294 23.83 9.88 7.58
N SER A 295 22.98 10.58 8.33
CA SER A 295 22.98 10.45 9.80
C SER A 295 22.44 9.10 10.25
N ASP A 296 22.69 8.73 11.50
CA ASP A 296 21.85 7.78 12.23
C ASP A 296 20.44 8.34 12.43
N TRP A 297 19.55 7.53 13.03
CA TRP A 297 18.22 7.99 13.42
C TRP A 297 18.28 9.11 14.44
N VAL A 298 17.64 10.21 14.14
CA VAL A 298 17.53 11.43 14.93
C VAL A 298 16.12 11.51 15.51
N VAL A 299 16.00 11.65 16.82
CA VAL A 299 14.71 11.84 17.49
C VAL A 299 14.36 13.31 17.52
N LEU A 300 13.18 13.66 17.07
CA LEU A 300 12.64 15.03 17.11
C LEU A 300 11.48 15.11 18.10
N SER A 301 11.41 16.22 18.88
CA SER A 301 10.39 16.44 19.91
C SER A 301 9.66 17.75 19.65
N PHE A 302 8.43 17.67 19.17
CA PHE A 302 7.57 18.82 18.88
C PHE A 302 6.66 19.12 20.07
N LYS A 303 6.72 20.34 20.63
CA LYS A 303 5.96 20.75 21.81
C LYS A 303 4.71 21.54 21.41
N PRO A 304 3.49 20.97 21.47
CA PRO A 304 2.27 21.68 21.11
C PRO A 304 1.96 22.85 22.05
N LEU A 305 2.04 22.60 23.36
CA LEU A 305 1.88 23.59 24.45
C LEU A 305 2.77 23.18 25.63
N PRO A 306 3.14 24.12 26.53
CA PRO A 306 4.07 23.84 27.64
C PRO A 306 3.67 22.67 28.55
N PHE A 307 2.37 22.43 28.68
CA PHE A 307 1.80 21.39 29.57
C PHE A 307 1.24 20.15 28.81
N ILE A 308 1.34 20.14 27.48
CA ILE A 308 0.99 18.99 26.66
C ILE A 308 2.27 18.19 26.34
N PRO A 309 2.24 16.84 26.46
CA PRO A 309 3.37 16.00 26.07
C PRO A 309 3.83 16.30 24.64
N ALA A 310 5.13 16.27 24.44
CA ALA A 310 5.70 16.47 23.11
C ALA A 310 5.30 15.33 22.17
N ILE A 311 5.12 15.64 20.90
CA ILE A 311 4.93 14.69 19.81
C ILE A 311 6.31 14.26 19.35
N SER A 312 6.61 12.95 19.43
CA SER A 312 7.92 12.40 19.08
C SER A 312 7.92 11.78 17.69
N GLY A 313 8.88 12.19 16.87
CA GLY A 313 9.16 11.61 15.56
C GLY A 313 10.62 11.20 15.41
N ILE A 314 10.92 10.43 14.38
CA ILE A 314 12.29 10.05 13.99
C ILE A 314 12.53 10.34 12.52
N CYS A 315 13.74 10.79 12.20
CA CYS A 315 14.17 11.09 10.83
C CYS A 315 15.66 10.81 10.64
N ARG A 316 16.15 10.94 9.40
CA ARG A 316 17.56 10.93 9.05
C ARG A 316 17.87 12.15 8.22
N PHE A 317 19.07 12.73 8.41
CA PHE A 317 19.63 13.75 7.57
C PHE A 317 20.55 13.14 6.52
N TYR A 318 20.61 13.76 5.35
CA TYR A 318 21.56 13.45 4.29
C TYR A 318 22.22 14.74 3.81
N ALA A 319 23.52 14.88 4.03
CA ALA A 319 24.31 16.01 3.54
C ALA A 319 24.64 15.79 2.05
N LYS A 320 23.69 16.09 1.15
CA LYS A 320 23.79 15.78 -0.27
C LYS A 320 24.96 16.50 -0.94
N GLU A 321 25.07 17.80 -0.70
CA GLU A 321 26.13 18.68 -1.21
C GLU A 321 26.45 19.75 -0.17
N ILE A 322 27.71 20.13 -0.05
CA ILE A 322 28.15 21.16 0.91
C ILE A 322 28.79 22.32 0.17
N HIS A 323 29.57 22.04 -0.87
CA HIS A 323 30.21 23.03 -1.74
C HIS A 323 30.05 22.58 -3.22
N PRO A 324 29.84 23.51 -4.19
CA PRO A 324 29.66 24.96 -4.02
C PRO A 324 28.27 25.35 -3.49
N TYR A 325 27.28 24.46 -3.56
CA TYR A 325 25.94 24.67 -3.04
C TYR A 325 25.75 23.87 -1.74
N PHE A 326 25.02 24.46 -0.81
CA PHE A 326 24.56 23.73 0.37
C PHE A 326 23.24 23.04 0.03
N LYS A 327 23.18 21.70 0.20
CA LYS A 327 21.99 20.87 -0.05
C LYS A 327 21.84 19.84 1.07
N LEU A 328 20.83 20.01 1.90
CA LEU A 328 20.52 19.14 3.04
C LEU A 328 19.13 18.54 2.86
N TYR A 329 19.07 17.22 2.83
CA TYR A 329 17.83 16.46 2.79
C TYR A 329 17.52 15.89 4.17
N LEU A 330 16.23 15.88 4.51
CA LEU A 330 15.64 15.26 5.71
C LEU A 330 14.56 14.28 5.27
N THR A 331 14.66 13.02 5.69
CA THR A 331 13.61 12.01 5.39
C THR A 331 12.24 12.45 5.89
N PRO A 332 11.14 11.89 5.36
CA PRO A 332 9.86 12.00 6.03
C PRO A 332 9.99 11.67 7.52
N ILE A 333 9.32 12.47 8.36
CA ILE A 333 9.40 12.28 9.81
C ILE A 333 8.48 11.13 10.21
N ASN A 334 9.09 10.01 10.53
CA ASN A 334 8.39 8.80 10.94
C ASN A 334 7.86 8.91 12.37
N VAL A 335 6.76 8.22 12.68
CA VAL A 335 6.29 8.05 14.05
C VAL A 335 7.37 7.34 14.86
N ASN A 336 7.71 7.86 16.04
CA ASN A 336 8.71 7.21 16.90
C ASN A 336 8.19 5.87 17.42
N PRO A 337 8.79 4.71 17.05
CA PRO A 337 8.30 3.41 17.49
C PRO A 337 8.45 3.17 19.00
N LYS A 338 9.33 3.94 19.67
CA LYS A 338 9.49 3.86 21.14
C LYS A 338 8.44 4.67 21.90
N ASP A 339 7.80 5.66 21.24
CA ASP A 339 6.72 6.48 21.83
C ASP A 339 5.70 6.87 20.75
N PRO A 340 4.95 5.90 20.20
CA PRO A 340 4.08 6.14 19.07
C PRO A 340 2.86 6.97 19.46
N ILE A 341 2.64 8.07 18.72
CA ILE A 341 1.42 8.88 18.85
C ILE A 341 0.26 8.28 18.06
N LEU A 342 0.56 7.51 17.02
CA LEU A 342 -0.40 6.81 16.17
C LEU A 342 -0.44 5.31 16.51
N PRO A 343 -1.56 4.61 16.24
CA PRO A 343 -1.73 3.19 16.53
C PRO A 343 -1.00 2.32 15.47
N ILE A 344 0.32 2.23 15.58
CA ILE A 344 1.17 1.51 14.61
C ILE A 344 1.43 0.05 14.99
N ASP A 345 1.06 -0.37 16.19
CA ASP A 345 1.33 -1.70 16.72
C ASP A 345 0.17 -2.30 17.52
N TRP A 346 0.18 -3.64 17.63
CA TRP A 346 -0.64 -4.43 18.52
C TRP A 346 0.18 -5.61 19.13
N PRO A 347 0.11 -5.89 20.45
CA PRO A 347 -0.43 -4.97 21.47
C PRO A 347 0.41 -3.69 21.53
N GLY A 348 -0.18 -2.63 22.10
CA GLY A 348 0.57 -1.37 22.26
C GLY A 348 1.87 -1.58 23.05
N GLY A 349 2.99 -1.12 22.48
CA GLY A 349 4.34 -1.35 23.01
C GLY A 349 5.13 -2.46 22.29
N PHE A 350 4.54 -3.19 21.36
CA PHE A 350 5.27 -4.16 20.55
C PHE A 350 6.32 -3.49 19.64
N ALA A 351 5.97 -2.38 18.97
CA ALA A 351 6.92 -1.58 18.20
C ALA A 351 8.08 -1.05 19.04
N ARG A 352 7.79 -0.63 20.29
CA ARG A 352 8.82 -0.22 21.26
C ARG A 352 9.78 -1.37 21.56
N LYS A 353 9.26 -2.54 21.89
CA LYS A 353 10.07 -3.75 22.16
C LYS A 353 10.98 -4.07 20.98
N VAL A 354 10.45 -4.01 19.75
CA VAL A 354 11.25 -4.22 18.52
C VAL A 354 12.33 -3.17 18.40
N ALA A 355 12.00 -1.88 18.57
CA ALA A 355 12.96 -0.78 18.43
C ALA A 355 14.03 -0.74 19.53
N GLU A 356 13.74 -1.23 20.73
CA GLU A 356 14.73 -1.34 21.82
C GLU A 356 15.76 -2.46 21.57
N ASN A 357 15.35 -3.55 20.94
CA ASN A 357 16.22 -4.70 20.71
C ASN A 357 16.86 -4.75 19.31
N ALA A 358 16.16 -4.28 18.30
CA ALA A 358 16.65 -4.26 16.93
C ALA A 358 16.98 -2.86 16.39
N GLY A 359 16.87 -1.79 17.23
CA GLY A 359 17.12 -0.40 16.86
C GLY A 359 15.93 0.26 16.15
N TYR A 360 15.96 1.58 16.02
CA TYR A 360 14.94 2.35 15.31
C TYR A 360 14.73 1.86 13.89
N PHE A 361 13.51 2.06 13.37
CA PHE A 361 13.13 1.62 12.04
C PHE A 361 12.06 2.53 11.43
N TYR A 362 11.95 2.54 10.10
CA TYR A 362 10.88 3.22 9.38
C TYR A 362 9.52 2.67 9.78
N THR A 363 8.70 3.50 10.40
CA THR A 363 7.31 3.16 10.76
C THR A 363 6.32 3.46 9.63
N GLN A 364 6.64 4.42 8.79
CA GLN A 364 5.93 4.73 7.55
C GLN A 364 5.76 3.47 6.67
N GLY A 365 4.63 3.39 5.98
CA GLY A 365 4.27 2.21 5.19
C GLY A 365 5.12 2.00 3.94
N MET A 366 5.54 3.08 3.30
CA MET A 366 6.39 3.10 2.09
C MET A 366 7.64 3.94 2.40
N PRO A 367 8.71 3.31 2.89
CA PRO A 367 9.90 4.03 3.38
C PRO A 367 10.92 4.39 2.29
N GLU A 368 10.88 3.75 1.12
CA GLU A 368 11.69 4.12 -0.03
C GLU A 368 11.15 5.44 -0.62
N ASP A 369 11.98 6.51 -0.62
CA ASP A 369 11.51 7.85 -0.97
C ASP A 369 11.46 8.10 -2.49
N THR A 370 10.44 7.52 -3.12
CA THR A 370 10.17 7.70 -4.54
C THR A 370 9.86 9.17 -4.90
N LYS A 371 9.31 9.95 -3.95
CA LYS A 371 8.99 11.38 -4.19
C LYS A 371 10.25 12.22 -4.29
N ALA A 372 11.27 11.93 -3.47
CA ALA A 372 12.56 12.60 -3.61
C ALA A 372 13.21 12.29 -4.98
N LEU A 373 13.00 11.08 -5.52
CA LEU A 373 13.46 10.73 -6.86
C LEU A 373 12.63 11.42 -7.96
N THR A 374 11.31 11.39 -7.89
CA THR A 374 10.42 11.97 -8.92
C THR A 374 10.50 13.49 -8.98
N ASN A 375 10.74 14.15 -7.84
CA ASN A 375 11.02 15.59 -7.77
C ASN A 375 12.49 15.95 -8.14
N ASN A 376 13.31 14.99 -8.57
CA ASN A 376 14.74 15.13 -8.88
C ASN A 376 15.60 15.61 -7.69
N THR A 377 15.09 15.56 -6.47
CA THR A 377 15.90 15.80 -5.25
C THR A 377 16.94 14.69 -5.09
N PHE A 378 16.59 13.44 -5.43
CA PHE A 378 17.55 12.34 -5.54
C PHE A 378 17.87 12.02 -7.00
N THR A 379 19.13 11.68 -7.25
CA THR A 379 19.56 10.93 -8.43
C THR A 379 19.14 9.47 -8.29
N THR A 380 19.14 8.72 -9.39
CA THR A 380 18.88 7.26 -9.37
C THR A 380 19.81 6.53 -8.40
N LYS A 381 21.08 6.93 -8.34
CA LYS A 381 22.09 6.37 -7.42
C LYS A 381 21.77 6.68 -5.94
N GLU A 382 21.38 7.90 -5.61
CA GLU A 382 21.03 8.29 -4.24
C GLU A 382 19.78 7.55 -3.77
N PHE A 383 18.77 7.40 -4.64
CA PHE A 383 17.61 6.56 -4.36
C PHE A 383 18.02 5.08 -4.14
N TYR A 384 18.92 4.54 -4.98
CA TYR A 384 19.45 3.20 -4.77
C TYR A 384 20.09 3.04 -3.39
N VAL A 385 20.93 3.99 -2.97
CA VAL A 385 21.57 3.97 -1.64
C VAL A 385 20.52 4.00 -0.53
N GLN A 386 19.53 4.88 -0.62
CA GLN A 386 18.46 4.98 0.37
C GLN A 386 17.61 3.70 0.41
N SER A 387 17.26 3.10 -0.72
CA SER A 387 16.52 1.84 -0.78
C SER A 387 17.30 0.66 -0.16
N GLN A 388 18.63 0.62 -0.36
CA GLN A 388 19.48 -0.37 0.29
C GLN A 388 19.57 -0.18 1.82
N MET A 389 19.49 1.07 2.31
CA MET A 389 19.40 1.33 3.76
C MET A 389 18.09 0.77 4.33
N VAL A 390 16.96 0.94 3.65
CA VAL A 390 15.67 0.36 4.02
C VAL A 390 15.73 -1.17 4.05
N LEU A 391 16.29 -1.78 3.01
CA LEU A 391 16.41 -3.24 2.91
C LEU A 391 17.33 -3.81 4.00
N LYS A 392 18.46 -3.16 4.29
CA LYS A 392 19.37 -3.54 5.38
C LYS A 392 18.67 -3.48 6.74
N GLU A 393 17.88 -2.43 6.97
CA GLU A 393 17.09 -2.31 8.19
C GLU A 393 16.03 -3.42 8.28
N ARG A 394 15.33 -3.72 7.19
CA ARG A 394 14.35 -4.78 7.11
C ARG A 394 14.96 -6.15 7.44
N ASN A 395 16.13 -6.44 6.92
CA ASN A 395 16.87 -7.68 7.21
C ASN A 395 17.24 -7.80 8.70
N ARG A 396 17.65 -6.69 9.35
CA ARG A 396 17.96 -6.66 10.79
C ARG A 396 16.70 -6.93 11.63
N LEU A 397 15.57 -6.36 11.24
CA LEU A 397 14.28 -6.59 11.92
C LEU A 397 13.80 -8.03 11.74
N PHE A 398 13.97 -8.60 10.55
CA PHE A 398 13.69 -10.01 10.29
C PHE A 398 14.54 -10.91 11.20
N ASP A 399 15.85 -10.70 11.24
CA ASP A 399 16.77 -11.50 12.05
C ASP A 399 16.36 -11.48 13.53
N TYR A 400 16.00 -10.31 14.07
CA TYR A 400 15.52 -10.21 15.45
C TYR A 400 14.20 -10.95 15.65
N LEU A 401 13.16 -10.62 14.88
CA LEU A 401 11.83 -11.21 15.09
C LEU A 401 11.83 -12.72 14.84
N PHE A 402 12.53 -13.19 13.79
CA PHE A 402 12.62 -14.61 13.49
C PHE A 402 13.42 -15.38 14.58
N SER A 403 14.39 -14.73 15.23
CA SER A 403 15.09 -15.33 16.38
C SER A 403 14.16 -15.54 17.60
N GLN A 404 13.13 -14.70 17.75
CA GLN A 404 12.16 -14.79 18.85
C GLN A 404 11.04 -15.80 18.55
N PHE A 405 10.80 -16.12 17.28
CA PHE A 405 9.74 -17.02 16.86
C PHE A 405 10.03 -18.48 17.25
N LYS A 406 9.09 -19.12 17.94
CA LYS A 406 9.22 -20.50 18.46
C LYS A 406 8.18 -21.45 17.88
N GLU A 407 6.93 -21.02 17.78
CA GLU A 407 5.77 -21.79 17.33
C GLU A 407 4.68 -20.85 16.81
N GLY A 408 3.66 -21.39 16.14
CA GLY A 408 2.52 -20.63 15.64
C GLY A 408 2.76 -20.03 14.26
N PHE A 409 2.28 -18.81 14.03
CA PHE A 409 2.29 -18.16 12.73
C PHE A 409 3.26 -16.98 12.71
N PHE A 410 4.14 -16.95 11.70
CA PHE A 410 5.10 -15.87 11.45
C PHE A 410 4.92 -15.34 10.04
N PHE A 411 4.58 -14.05 9.93
CA PHE A 411 4.49 -13.34 8.65
C PHE A 411 5.45 -12.16 8.64
N PHE A 412 6.27 -12.08 7.58
CA PHE A 412 7.22 -10.98 7.41
C PHE A 412 7.21 -10.46 5.98
N TYR A 413 7.05 -9.14 5.84
CA TYR A 413 6.88 -8.43 4.57
C TYR A 413 8.11 -7.62 4.17
N TYR A 414 8.44 -7.70 2.88
CA TYR A 414 9.47 -6.90 2.20
C TYR A 414 8.86 -6.09 1.06
N SER A 415 9.03 -4.75 1.07
CA SER A 415 8.61 -3.82 0.02
C SER A 415 9.63 -3.67 -1.11
N SER A 416 10.89 -3.99 -0.83
CA SER A 416 12.02 -3.62 -1.70
C SER A 416 12.01 -4.30 -3.07
N THR A 417 11.36 -5.46 -3.22
CA THR A 417 11.19 -6.14 -4.52
C THR A 417 10.23 -5.37 -5.41
N ASP A 418 9.14 -4.85 -4.86
CA ASP A 418 8.15 -4.02 -5.54
C ASP A 418 8.75 -2.66 -5.94
N LEU A 419 9.22 -1.88 -4.95
CA LEU A 419 9.78 -0.55 -5.19
C LEU A 419 11.02 -0.60 -6.12
N GLY A 420 11.83 -1.65 -5.98
CA GLY A 420 12.94 -1.89 -6.89
C GLY A 420 12.49 -2.16 -8.32
N SER A 421 11.41 -2.92 -8.51
CA SER A 421 10.86 -3.21 -9.84
C SER A 421 10.21 -1.97 -10.46
N HIS A 422 9.48 -1.17 -9.69
CA HIS A 422 8.93 0.10 -10.17
C HIS A 422 10.02 1.04 -10.70
N ILE A 423 11.11 1.23 -9.95
CA ILE A 423 12.09 2.26 -10.27
C ILE A 423 13.17 1.75 -11.23
N PHE A 424 13.68 0.53 -11.07
CA PHE A 424 14.87 0.07 -11.79
C PHE A 424 14.58 -0.84 -12.98
N TRP A 425 13.32 -1.02 -13.40
CA TRP A 425 12.99 -1.85 -14.56
C TRP A 425 13.68 -1.36 -15.83
N HIS A 426 13.75 -0.05 -16.04
CA HIS A 426 14.43 0.56 -17.18
C HIS A 426 15.94 0.25 -17.25
N LEU A 427 16.57 -0.16 -16.17
CA LEU A 427 17.99 -0.54 -16.20
C LEU A 427 18.19 -1.96 -16.76
N ARG A 428 17.21 -2.85 -16.65
CA ARG A 428 17.32 -4.23 -17.17
C ARG A 428 16.78 -4.39 -18.59
N ASP A 429 15.80 -3.59 -19.00
CA ASP A 429 15.14 -3.67 -20.29
C ASP A 429 15.69 -2.64 -21.25
N LYS A 430 16.55 -3.10 -22.19
CA LYS A 430 17.18 -2.24 -23.20
C LYS A 430 16.19 -1.60 -24.18
N ASN A 431 14.97 -2.14 -24.28
CA ASN A 431 13.91 -1.60 -25.13
C ASN A 431 13.06 -0.56 -24.40
N HIS A 432 13.29 -0.37 -23.11
CA HIS A 432 12.52 0.61 -22.32
C HIS A 432 12.81 2.04 -22.81
N PRO A 433 11.78 2.91 -23.01
CA PRO A 433 11.99 4.28 -23.49
C PRO A 433 12.91 5.13 -22.62
N ALA A 434 12.96 4.82 -21.33
CA ALA A 434 13.84 5.49 -20.36
C ALA A 434 15.13 4.70 -20.05
N TYR A 435 15.55 3.74 -20.90
CA TYR A 435 16.77 2.97 -20.68
C TYR A 435 17.99 3.87 -20.52
N ASP A 436 18.71 3.70 -19.43
CA ASP A 436 19.93 4.45 -19.11
C ASP A 436 21.14 3.51 -19.05
N PRO A 437 21.94 3.45 -20.13
CA PRO A 437 23.11 2.57 -20.18
C PRO A 437 24.20 2.96 -19.20
N GLN A 438 24.36 4.24 -18.84
CA GLN A 438 25.34 4.70 -17.88
C GLN A 438 24.96 4.27 -16.45
N ALA A 439 23.70 4.49 -16.05
CA ALA A 439 23.21 4.03 -14.77
C ALA A 439 23.23 2.50 -14.68
N ARG A 440 22.95 1.79 -15.80
CA ARG A 440 23.11 0.33 -15.88
C ARG A 440 24.54 -0.14 -15.68
N GLU A 441 25.51 0.53 -16.25
CA GLU A 441 26.94 0.23 -16.07
C GLU A 441 27.37 0.48 -14.62
N GLU A 442 26.91 1.56 -14.00
CA GLU A 442 27.27 1.96 -12.64
C GLU A 442 26.61 1.06 -11.57
N LEU A 443 25.32 0.78 -11.69
CA LEU A 443 24.53 0.11 -10.66
C LEU A 443 24.32 -1.39 -10.91
N GLY A 444 24.54 -1.86 -12.13
CA GLY A 444 24.27 -3.24 -12.54
C GLY A 444 22.78 -3.55 -12.66
N ASP A 445 22.39 -4.82 -12.55
CA ASP A 445 20.98 -5.22 -12.45
C ASP A 445 20.52 -5.14 -10.99
N VAL A 446 19.91 -4.02 -10.64
CA VAL A 446 19.46 -3.76 -9.27
C VAL A 446 18.36 -4.74 -8.85
N ILE A 447 17.45 -5.11 -9.75
CA ILE A 447 16.37 -6.07 -9.46
C ILE A 447 16.99 -7.44 -9.13
N ASP A 448 17.92 -7.94 -9.93
CA ASP A 448 18.62 -9.20 -9.64
C ASP A 448 19.34 -9.16 -8.27
N GLN A 449 19.98 -8.03 -7.96
CA GLN A 449 20.67 -7.86 -6.66
C GLN A 449 19.69 -7.94 -5.48
N ILE A 450 18.49 -7.34 -5.61
CA ILE A 450 17.45 -7.41 -4.58
C ILE A 450 16.94 -8.85 -4.43
N TYR A 451 16.67 -9.55 -5.55
CA TYR A 451 16.22 -10.96 -5.53
C TYR A 451 17.27 -11.87 -4.87
N GLN A 452 18.55 -11.67 -5.14
CA GLN A 452 19.61 -12.39 -4.47
C GLN A 452 19.70 -12.08 -2.96
N GLN A 453 19.33 -10.88 -2.54
CA GLN A 453 19.21 -10.56 -1.11
C GLN A 453 18.04 -11.32 -0.47
N MET A 454 16.91 -11.46 -1.18
CA MET A 454 15.78 -12.29 -0.73
C MET A 454 16.19 -13.77 -0.65
N ASP A 455 16.97 -14.27 -1.60
CA ASP A 455 17.50 -15.65 -1.56
C ASP A 455 18.32 -15.93 -0.29
N ARG A 456 19.15 -14.96 0.15
CA ARG A 456 19.86 -15.05 1.44
C ARG A 456 18.91 -15.07 2.65
N THR A 457 17.76 -14.39 2.59
CA THR A 457 16.76 -14.45 3.65
C THR A 457 16.06 -15.81 3.67
N VAL A 458 15.77 -16.37 2.50
CA VAL A 458 15.26 -17.75 2.36
C VAL A 458 16.20 -18.77 2.97
N ALA A 459 17.51 -18.63 2.75
CA ALA A 459 18.52 -19.48 3.36
C ALA A 459 18.39 -19.59 4.89
N LYS A 460 18.21 -18.45 5.55
CA LYS A 460 18.06 -18.37 7.02
C LYS A 460 16.83 -19.14 7.54
N VAL A 461 15.73 -19.17 6.78
CA VAL A 461 14.56 -19.96 7.14
C VAL A 461 14.82 -21.44 6.91
N LEU A 462 15.44 -21.79 5.77
CA LEU A 462 15.78 -23.18 5.45
C LEU A 462 16.74 -23.82 6.46
N GLU A 463 17.66 -23.05 7.06
CA GLU A 463 18.57 -23.51 8.12
C GLU A 463 17.84 -23.91 9.41
N ARG A 464 16.63 -23.39 9.64
CA ARG A 464 15.81 -23.64 10.83
C ARG A 464 14.56 -24.47 10.54
N LEU A 465 14.44 -24.97 9.31
CA LEU A 465 13.30 -25.77 8.88
C LEU A 465 13.35 -27.17 9.56
N ASP A 466 12.23 -27.57 10.12
CA ASP A 466 11.99 -28.89 10.68
C ASP A 466 10.70 -29.50 10.13
N ASP A 467 10.36 -30.74 10.50
CA ASP A 467 9.21 -31.48 10.00
C ASP A 467 7.87 -30.83 10.38
N ASP A 468 7.83 -30.04 11.47
CA ASP A 468 6.64 -29.35 11.97
C ASP A 468 6.47 -27.96 11.33
N THR A 469 7.40 -27.54 10.49
CA THR A 469 7.39 -26.23 9.84
C THR A 469 6.81 -26.28 8.44
N THR A 470 5.74 -25.54 8.20
CA THR A 470 5.27 -25.18 6.84
C THR A 470 5.87 -23.85 6.46
N PHE A 471 6.69 -23.84 5.41
CA PHE A 471 7.31 -22.64 4.88
C PHE A 471 6.65 -22.24 3.56
N ILE A 472 6.20 -20.99 3.48
CA ILE A 472 5.56 -20.40 2.31
C ILE A 472 6.32 -19.12 1.93
N ILE A 473 6.61 -18.95 0.66
CA ILE A 473 7.03 -17.67 0.08
C ILE A 473 5.96 -17.25 -0.90
N MET A 474 5.56 -15.98 -0.85
CA MET A 474 4.57 -15.43 -1.75
C MET A 474 4.91 -14.00 -2.19
N SER A 475 4.40 -13.60 -3.35
CA SER A 475 4.19 -12.20 -3.69
C SER A 475 2.73 -11.99 -4.06
N ASP A 476 2.27 -10.76 -3.88
CA ASP A 476 0.89 -10.39 -4.16
C ASP A 476 0.61 -10.20 -5.66
N HIS A 477 1.62 -9.82 -6.44
CA HIS A 477 1.64 -9.73 -7.90
C HIS A 477 3.07 -9.87 -8.44
N GLY A 478 3.22 -9.90 -9.76
CA GLY A 478 4.44 -9.71 -10.51
C GLY A 478 4.52 -8.33 -11.14
N PHE A 479 5.28 -8.17 -12.22
CA PHE A 479 5.52 -6.87 -12.87
C PHE A 479 5.45 -6.95 -14.39
N SER A 480 5.27 -5.78 -15.02
CA SER A 480 5.49 -5.54 -16.45
C SER A 480 6.27 -4.23 -16.63
N PRO A 481 6.96 -4.00 -17.77
CA PRO A 481 7.50 -2.68 -18.08
C PRO A 481 6.36 -1.66 -18.20
N LEU A 482 6.68 -0.38 -18.01
CA LEU A 482 5.79 0.73 -18.32
C LEU A 482 6.34 1.50 -19.51
N TYR A 483 5.88 1.17 -20.70
CA TYR A 483 6.30 1.85 -21.94
C TYR A 483 5.44 3.05 -22.29
N LYS A 484 4.11 2.93 -22.10
CA LYS A 484 3.15 3.98 -22.48
C LYS A 484 2.04 4.13 -21.44
N ASN A 485 1.67 5.38 -21.19
CA ASN A 485 0.52 5.78 -20.39
C ASN A 485 -0.72 5.98 -21.28
N PHE A 486 -1.88 5.51 -20.86
CA PHE A 486 -3.15 5.70 -21.54
C PHE A 486 -4.03 6.70 -20.77
N HIS A 487 -4.46 7.77 -21.43
CA HIS A 487 -5.31 8.81 -20.86
C HIS A 487 -6.80 8.42 -20.94
N LEU A 488 -7.25 7.58 -19.99
CA LEU A 488 -8.60 7.00 -20.00
C LEU A 488 -9.71 8.06 -19.91
N ASN A 489 -9.58 9.08 -19.05
CA ASN A 489 -10.58 10.16 -18.95
C ASN A 489 -10.63 11.02 -20.21
N SER A 490 -9.50 11.29 -20.85
CA SER A 490 -9.47 12.00 -22.14
C SER A 490 -10.11 11.15 -23.27
N TRP A 491 -9.94 9.81 -23.20
CA TRP A 491 -10.65 8.91 -24.12
C TRP A 491 -12.17 8.95 -23.89
N LEU A 492 -12.62 8.92 -22.62
CA LEU A 492 -14.04 9.02 -22.28
C LEU A 492 -14.65 10.36 -22.75
N GLU A 493 -13.91 11.45 -22.60
CA GLU A 493 -14.33 12.77 -23.06
C GLU A 493 -14.49 12.80 -24.60
N ARG A 494 -13.47 12.38 -25.35
CA ARG A 494 -13.48 12.38 -26.83
C ARG A 494 -14.55 11.45 -27.42
N ASN A 495 -14.96 10.43 -26.68
CA ASN A 495 -16.04 9.51 -27.09
C ASN A 495 -17.42 9.90 -26.54
N GLY A 496 -17.53 11.07 -25.88
CA GLY A 496 -18.79 11.63 -25.41
C GLY A 496 -19.39 10.91 -24.20
N TYR A 497 -18.59 10.23 -23.40
CA TYR A 497 -19.01 9.62 -22.14
C TYR A 497 -18.79 10.55 -20.95
N LEU A 498 -17.77 11.40 -21.02
CA LEU A 498 -17.46 12.44 -20.07
C LEU A 498 -17.60 13.81 -20.75
N ALA A 499 -18.11 14.81 -20.05
CA ALA A 499 -18.28 16.15 -20.61
C ALA A 499 -17.65 17.22 -19.73
N LEU A 500 -16.87 18.09 -20.33
CA LEU A 500 -16.34 19.28 -19.70
C LEU A 500 -17.37 20.43 -19.72
N ASN A 501 -17.26 21.35 -18.77
CA ASN A 501 -18.01 22.60 -18.78
C ASN A 501 -17.67 23.44 -20.02
N TYR A 502 -18.62 24.23 -20.46
CA TYR A 502 -18.50 25.03 -21.70
C TYR A 502 -17.20 25.86 -21.74
N GLY A 503 -16.51 25.77 -22.86
CA GLY A 503 -15.27 26.52 -23.13
C GLY A 503 -13.99 25.91 -22.54
N LYS A 504 -14.06 24.75 -21.88
CA LYS A 504 -12.89 24.02 -21.39
C LYS A 504 -12.46 22.94 -22.38
N GLN A 505 -11.15 22.74 -22.53
CA GLN A 505 -10.53 21.67 -23.32
C GLN A 505 -9.84 20.64 -22.42
N THR A 506 -9.44 21.06 -21.23
CA THR A 506 -8.90 20.22 -20.15
C THR A 506 -9.68 20.42 -18.88
N GLY A 507 -9.58 19.51 -17.95
CA GLY A 507 -10.27 19.65 -16.67
C GLY A 507 -9.91 18.56 -15.66
N SER A 508 -10.57 18.63 -14.50
CA SER A 508 -10.40 17.69 -13.42
C SER A 508 -11.73 17.41 -12.72
N LEU A 509 -11.94 16.16 -12.33
CA LEU A 509 -13.05 15.78 -11.45
C LEU A 509 -13.01 16.56 -10.13
N LEU A 510 -11.82 16.98 -9.71
CA LEU A 510 -11.58 17.65 -8.42
C LEU A 510 -11.76 19.16 -8.43
N ARG A 511 -11.81 19.78 -9.61
CA ARG A 511 -11.82 21.25 -9.76
C ARG A 511 -13.16 21.84 -10.18
N GLY A 512 -14.21 21.02 -10.26
CA GLY A 512 -15.52 21.48 -10.72
C GLY A 512 -15.57 21.79 -12.22
N ASP A 513 -14.71 21.13 -13.01
CA ASP A 513 -14.58 21.34 -14.45
C ASP A 513 -15.54 20.47 -15.27
N ILE A 514 -16.23 19.54 -14.62
CA ILE A 514 -17.06 18.51 -15.24
C ILE A 514 -18.52 18.94 -15.31
N ASP A 515 -19.14 18.79 -16.45
CA ASP A 515 -20.60 18.87 -16.62
C ASP A 515 -21.23 17.51 -16.30
N TRP A 516 -21.55 17.31 -15.01
CA TRP A 516 -22.16 16.08 -14.54
C TRP A 516 -23.54 15.79 -15.14
N SER A 517 -24.25 16.81 -15.63
CA SER A 517 -25.55 16.63 -16.29
C SER A 517 -25.45 15.93 -17.66
N ARG A 518 -24.23 15.85 -18.23
CA ARG A 518 -23.92 15.23 -19.50
C ARG A 518 -22.91 14.08 -19.39
N THR A 519 -22.30 13.89 -18.22
CA THR A 519 -21.29 12.84 -17.99
C THR A 519 -21.96 11.54 -17.61
N ARG A 520 -21.75 10.49 -18.42
CA ARG A 520 -22.31 9.15 -18.21
C ARG A 520 -21.35 8.18 -17.53
N ALA A 521 -20.03 8.39 -17.72
CA ALA A 521 -18.98 7.54 -17.13
C ALA A 521 -17.71 8.38 -16.86
N TYR A 522 -16.92 7.96 -15.86
CA TYR A 522 -15.68 8.59 -15.47
C TYR A 522 -14.72 7.56 -14.86
N ALA A 523 -13.41 7.81 -14.92
CA ALA A 523 -12.38 6.99 -14.30
C ALA A 523 -11.74 7.72 -13.11
N LEU A 524 -11.49 6.98 -12.04
CA LEU A 524 -10.74 7.42 -10.87
C LEU A 524 -10.08 6.21 -10.23
N GLY A 525 -8.78 6.27 -9.96
CA GLY A 525 -7.95 5.11 -9.60
C GLY A 525 -7.27 4.50 -10.83
N PHE A 526 -6.41 3.51 -10.60
CA PHE A 526 -5.55 2.97 -11.67
C PHE A 526 -6.28 2.03 -12.65
N ASN A 527 -7.30 1.32 -12.17
CA ASN A 527 -7.99 0.32 -13.00
C ASN A 527 -9.50 0.54 -13.04
N ALA A 528 -10.01 1.54 -12.32
CA ALA A 528 -11.43 1.68 -12.05
C ALA A 528 -12.15 2.62 -13.04
N LEU A 529 -13.31 2.19 -13.54
CA LEU A 529 -14.24 2.99 -14.32
C LEU A 529 -15.64 2.88 -13.71
N TYR A 530 -16.27 4.02 -13.51
CA TYR A 530 -17.57 4.16 -12.88
C TYR A 530 -18.62 4.70 -13.85
N ILE A 531 -19.83 4.17 -13.76
CA ILE A 531 -21.01 4.75 -14.41
C ILE A 531 -21.59 5.82 -13.49
N ASN A 532 -21.90 7.00 -14.02
CA ASN A 532 -22.58 8.08 -13.27
C ASN A 532 -24.05 7.69 -13.04
N LEU A 533 -24.25 6.77 -12.09
CA LEU A 533 -25.50 6.04 -11.88
C LEU A 533 -26.48 6.83 -10.99
N ARG A 534 -27.72 6.99 -11.44
CA ARG A 534 -28.77 7.64 -10.67
C ARG A 534 -29.08 6.87 -9.38
N GLY A 535 -29.07 7.57 -8.25
CA GLY A 535 -29.31 7.01 -6.92
C GLY A 535 -28.07 6.38 -6.26
N ARG A 536 -26.92 6.38 -6.93
CA ARG A 536 -25.61 6.03 -6.35
C ARG A 536 -24.68 7.23 -6.33
N GLU A 537 -24.48 7.89 -7.48
CA GLU A 537 -23.70 9.13 -7.56
C GLU A 537 -24.57 10.36 -7.31
N GLY A 538 -23.99 11.39 -6.66
CA GLY A 538 -24.69 12.62 -6.26
C GLY A 538 -25.40 13.34 -7.41
N ASN A 539 -24.79 13.36 -8.61
CA ASN A 539 -25.36 13.90 -9.84
C ASN A 539 -25.56 12.82 -10.92
N GLY A 540 -25.94 11.60 -10.49
CA GLY A 540 -26.11 10.47 -11.39
C GLY A 540 -27.23 10.69 -12.43
N ILE A 541 -26.93 10.40 -13.70
CA ILE A 541 -27.87 10.57 -14.82
C ILE A 541 -28.28 9.27 -15.49
N VAL A 542 -27.44 8.23 -15.42
CA VAL A 542 -27.71 6.91 -16.03
C VAL A 542 -28.69 6.14 -15.13
N SER A 543 -29.76 5.62 -15.71
CA SER A 543 -30.72 4.83 -14.96
C SER A 543 -30.19 3.44 -14.63
N PRO A 544 -30.41 2.91 -13.41
CA PRO A 544 -30.06 1.53 -13.08
C PRO A 544 -30.82 0.51 -13.96
N GLY A 545 -30.23 -0.69 -14.07
CA GLY A 545 -30.79 -1.77 -14.92
C GLY A 545 -30.38 -1.63 -16.38
N ALA A 546 -31.32 -1.80 -17.30
CA ALA A 546 -31.06 -1.98 -18.73
C ALA A 546 -30.26 -0.83 -19.40
N GLU A 547 -30.37 0.41 -18.94
CA GLU A 547 -29.55 1.52 -19.48
C GLU A 547 -28.11 1.39 -19.04
N ARG A 548 -27.87 1.18 -17.75
CA ARG A 548 -26.55 0.93 -17.19
C ARG A 548 -25.91 -0.28 -17.86
N ASP A 549 -26.62 -1.40 -18.00
CA ASP A 549 -26.08 -2.64 -18.55
C ASP A 549 -25.68 -2.51 -20.02
N ARG A 550 -26.46 -1.76 -20.83
CA ARG A 550 -26.08 -1.44 -22.21
C ARG A 550 -24.83 -0.58 -22.28
N LEU A 551 -24.74 0.44 -21.42
CA LEU A 551 -23.57 1.33 -21.39
C LEU A 551 -22.30 0.58 -20.93
N VAL A 552 -22.40 -0.25 -19.91
CA VAL A 552 -21.30 -1.10 -19.43
C VAL A 552 -20.80 -2.03 -20.54
N LYS A 553 -21.71 -2.69 -21.27
CA LYS A 553 -21.36 -3.54 -22.40
C LYS A 553 -20.71 -2.75 -23.53
N GLU A 554 -21.27 -1.60 -23.91
CA GLU A 554 -20.74 -0.73 -24.95
C GLU A 554 -19.32 -0.26 -24.62
N LEU A 555 -19.08 0.21 -23.38
CA LEU A 555 -17.77 0.65 -22.91
C LEU A 555 -16.78 -0.50 -22.90
N ALA A 556 -17.17 -1.69 -22.43
CA ALA A 556 -16.29 -2.85 -22.39
C ALA A 556 -15.83 -3.27 -23.78
N GLU A 557 -16.76 -3.30 -24.78
CA GLU A 557 -16.44 -3.65 -26.16
C GLU A 557 -15.51 -2.61 -26.83
N LYS A 558 -15.77 -1.31 -26.62
CA LYS A 558 -14.96 -0.24 -27.21
C LYS A 558 -13.57 -0.15 -26.59
N LEU A 559 -13.47 -0.30 -25.27
CA LEU A 559 -12.18 -0.29 -24.57
C LEU A 559 -11.32 -1.48 -24.97
N ALA A 560 -11.88 -2.69 -25.06
CA ALA A 560 -11.17 -3.89 -25.49
C ALA A 560 -10.68 -3.81 -26.97
N ALA A 561 -11.25 -2.93 -27.79
CA ALA A 561 -10.88 -2.74 -29.18
C ALA A 561 -9.75 -1.71 -29.39
N ILE A 562 -9.30 -1.02 -28.32
CA ILE A 562 -8.27 0.02 -28.42
C ILE A 562 -6.92 -0.61 -28.76
N LYS A 563 -6.31 -0.09 -29.80
CA LYS A 563 -4.99 -0.48 -30.28
C LYS A 563 -4.04 0.70 -30.26
N ASP A 564 -2.77 0.40 -30.02
CA ASP A 564 -1.68 1.35 -30.17
C ASP A 564 -1.46 1.65 -31.67
N PRO A 565 -1.59 2.90 -32.11
CA PRO A 565 -1.47 3.26 -33.52
C PRO A 565 -0.07 3.06 -34.12
N GLU A 566 0.97 2.91 -33.27
CA GLU A 566 2.35 2.72 -33.73
C GLU A 566 2.67 1.26 -34.10
N ASN A 567 2.04 0.30 -33.42
CA ASN A 567 2.41 -1.12 -33.52
C ASN A 567 1.22 -2.08 -33.62
N GLU A 568 -0.02 -1.56 -33.64
CA GLU A 568 -1.29 -2.32 -33.69
C GLU A 568 -1.52 -3.26 -32.49
N ALA A 569 -0.69 -3.17 -31.44
CA ALA A 569 -0.86 -3.96 -30.22
C ALA A 569 -2.13 -3.55 -29.46
N ALA A 570 -2.76 -4.48 -28.78
CA ALA A 570 -3.86 -4.18 -27.87
C ALA A 570 -3.33 -3.39 -26.65
N VAL A 571 -3.98 -2.29 -26.32
CA VAL A 571 -3.66 -1.49 -25.12
C VAL A 571 -4.29 -2.09 -23.87
N ILE A 572 -5.47 -2.68 -24.05
CA ILE A 572 -6.25 -3.27 -22.96
C ILE A 572 -6.41 -4.78 -23.21
N LYS A 573 -5.97 -5.57 -22.26
CA LYS A 573 -6.03 -7.04 -22.31
C LYS A 573 -7.39 -7.58 -21.93
N ARG A 574 -7.99 -6.99 -20.87
CA ARG A 574 -9.25 -7.40 -20.29
C ARG A 574 -10.05 -6.20 -19.83
N VAL A 575 -11.36 -6.30 -19.98
CA VAL A 575 -12.31 -5.40 -19.33
C VAL A 575 -13.29 -6.28 -18.56
N HIS A 576 -13.24 -6.20 -17.24
CA HIS A 576 -14.07 -7.00 -16.37
C HIS A 576 -15.27 -6.21 -15.88
N ARG A 577 -16.44 -6.80 -15.92
CA ARG A 577 -17.61 -6.29 -15.22
C ARG A 577 -17.52 -6.75 -13.77
N ARG A 578 -17.86 -5.89 -12.82
CA ARG A 578 -17.80 -6.21 -11.40
C ARG A 578 -18.62 -7.47 -11.03
N GLU A 579 -19.76 -7.65 -11.68
CA GLU A 579 -20.66 -8.78 -11.44
C GLU A 579 -20.08 -10.13 -11.87
N ASP A 580 -19.08 -10.12 -12.78
CA ASP A 580 -18.44 -11.34 -13.30
C ASP A 580 -17.25 -11.81 -12.45
N ILE A 581 -16.71 -10.91 -11.56
CA ILE A 581 -15.46 -11.17 -10.86
C ILE A 581 -15.55 -11.02 -9.33
N TYR A 582 -16.60 -10.38 -8.83
CA TYR A 582 -16.74 -10.12 -7.39
C TYR A 582 -18.03 -10.72 -6.84
N ASP A 583 -17.89 -11.28 -5.63
CA ASP A 583 -19.00 -11.75 -4.80
C ASP A 583 -18.91 -11.12 -3.43
N GLY A 584 -20.04 -10.72 -2.84
CA GLY A 584 -20.08 -10.24 -1.47
C GLY A 584 -20.95 -9.01 -1.26
N PRO A 585 -21.06 -8.57 -0.01
CA PRO A 585 -22.00 -7.52 0.40
C PRO A 585 -21.61 -6.11 -0.07
N TYR A 586 -20.39 -5.92 -0.59
CA TYR A 586 -19.86 -4.61 -0.96
C TYR A 586 -19.82 -4.39 -2.49
N LEU A 587 -20.46 -5.26 -3.27
CA LEU A 587 -20.48 -5.20 -4.73
C LEU A 587 -20.97 -3.83 -5.25
N ASP A 588 -21.95 -3.22 -4.60
CA ASP A 588 -22.50 -1.92 -5.02
C ASP A 588 -21.50 -0.76 -4.90
N ARG A 589 -20.47 -0.91 -4.06
CA ARG A 589 -19.39 0.09 -3.92
C ARG A 589 -18.34 -0.04 -5.01
N ALA A 590 -18.25 -1.21 -5.67
CA ALA A 590 -17.23 -1.51 -6.67
C ALA A 590 -17.35 -0.62 -7.91
N PRO A 591 -16.25 -0.38 -8.64
CA PRO A 591 -16.28 0.16 -9.98
C PRO A 591 -17.18 -0.70 -10.88
N ASP A 592 -17.82 -0.11 -11.87
CA ASP A 592 -18.67 -0.85 -12.82
C ASP A 592 -17.86 -1.71 -13.77
N LEU A 593 -16.68 -1.21 -14.16
CA LEU A 593 -15.69 -1.90 -14.98
C LEU A 593 -14.30 -1.80 -14.34
N LEU A 594 -13.53 -2.89 -14.44
CA LEU A 594 -12.12 -2.99 -14.07
C LEU A 594 -11.30 -3.19 -15.35
N ILE A 595 -10.35 -2.28 -15.59
CA ILE A 595 -9.55 -2.25 -16.82
C ILE A 595 -8.22 -2.95 -16.56
N GLY A 596 -7.98 -4.08 -17.20
CA GLY A 596 -6.70 -4.78 -17.19
C GLY A 596 -5.91 -4.40 -18.45
N TYR A 597 -4.89 -3.56 -18.29
CA TYR A 597 -4.01 -3.13 -19.38
C TYR A 597 -3.12 -4.30 -19.86
N ASP A 598 -2.70 -4.26 -21.12
CA ASP A 598 -1.78 -5.25 -21.69
C ASP A 598 -0.32 -4.90 -21.35
N TRP A 599 0.61 -5.77 -21.69
CA TRP A 599 2.04 -5.64 -21.44
C TRP A 599 2.61 -4.30 -21.95
N GLY A 600 3.20 -3.53 -21.06
CA GLY A 600 3.80 -2.24 -21.36
C GLY A 600 2.85 -1.04 -21.29
N TYR A 601 1.59 -1.23 -20.95
CA TYR A 601 0.58 -0.16 -20.85
C TYR A 601 0.01 -0.04 -19.46
N ARG A 602 -0.35 1.19 -19.08
CA ARG A 602 -1.07 1.52 -17.84
C ARG A 602 -1.92 2.78 -18.06
N THR A 603 -2.90 3.03 -17.19
CA THR A 603 -3.53 4.36 -17.13
C THR A 603 -2.50 5.42 -16.74
N SER A 604 -2.66 6.65 -17.24
CA SER A 604 -1.84 7.78 -16.83
C SER A 604 -2.13 8.20 -15.39
N TRP A 605 -1.18 8.87 -14.73
CA TRP A 605 -1.39 9.46 -13.41
C TRP A 605 -2.53 10.48 -13.41
N GLU A 606 -2.62 11.30 -14.45
CA GLU A 606 -3.66 12.30 -14.65
C GLU A 606 -5.05 11.63 -14.62
N SER A 607 -5.25 10.57 -15.41
CA SER A 607 -6.53 9.85 -15.41
C SER A 607 -6.81 9.15 -14.08
N ALA A 608 -5.78 8.58 -13.44
CA ALA A 608 -5.93 7.94 -12.13
C ALA A 608 -6.37 8.95 -11.04
N LEU A 609 -5.97 10.21 -11.16
CA LEU A 609 -6.35 11.30 -10.27
C LEU A 609 -7.59 12.08 -10.76
N GLY A 610 -8.20 11.68 -11.88
CA GLY A 610 -9.43 12.26 -12.39
C GLY A 610 -9.25 13.44 -13.34
N ASP A 611 -8.06 13.64 -13.87
CA ASP A 611 -7.79 14.72 -14.84
C ASP A 611 -8.09 14.30 -16.28
N ILE A 612 -8.42 15.28 -17.11
CA ILE A 612 -8.61 15.21 -18.56
C ILE A 612 -7.55 16.11 -19.19
N THR A 613 -6.72 15.53 -20.07
CA THR A 613 -5.58 16.19 -20.71
C THR A 613 -5.81 16.41 -22.20
N GLU A 614 -5.12 17.40 -22.76
CA GLU A 614 -4.95 17.55 -24.21
C GLU A 614 -3.86 16.60 -24.73
N GLY A 615 -3.69 16.50 -26.06
CA GLY A 615 -2.62 15.72 -26.67
C GLY A 615 -3.03 14.28 -27.01
N ASP A 616 -2.07 13.39 -27.17
CA ASP A 616 -2.31 12.02 -27.57
C ASP A 616 -2.92 11.18 -26.44
N LEU A 617 -3.74 10.19 -26.80
CA LEU A 617 -4.33 9.28 -25.81
C LEU A 617 -3.33 8.26 -25.27
N LEU A 618 -2.24 8.00 -25.99
CA LEU A 618 -1.12 7.17 -25.59
C LEU A 618 0.14 8.01 -25.60
N GLU A 619 0.79 8.10 -24.45
CA GLU A 619 2.02 8.84 -24.25
C GLU A 619 3.16 7.89 -23.87
N VAL A 620 4.33 8.06 -24.50
CA VAL A 620 5.54 7.29 -24.14
C VAL A 620 5.99 7.67 -22.75
N SER A 621 6.04 6.69 -21.84
CA SER A 621 6.49 6.91 -20.47
C SER A 621 7.98 7.18 -20.40
N ARG A 622 8.34 8.33 -19.87
CA ARG A 622 9.73 8.71 -19.51
C ARG A 622 9.86 8.98 -18.02
N GLU A 623 8.87 8.54 -17.28
CA GLU A 623 8.82 8.70 -15.83
C GLU A 623 9.91 7.88 -15.13
N LYS A 624 10.17 8.22 -13.85
CA LYS A 624 11.06 7.43 -12.98
C LYS A 624 10.44 6.07 -12.62
N TRP A 625 9.11 5.96 -12.69
CA TRP A 625 8.39 4.70 -12.60
C TRP A 625 8.47 3.99 -13.95
N SER A 626 9.30 2.98 -14.02
CA SER A 626 9.63 2.29 -15.25
C SER A 626 9.07 0.87 -15.35
N GLY A 627 8.66 0.29 -14.24
CA GLY A 627 7.88 -0.95 -14.14
C GLY A 627 6.56 -0.72 -13.43
N ASP A 628 5.55 -1.53 -13.74
CA ASP A 628 4.23 -1.42 -13.13
C ASP A 628 3.51 -2.77 -13.07
N HIS A 629 2.50 -2.85 -12.22
CA HIS A 629 1.68 -4.06 -12.04
C HIS A 629 0.17 -3.80 -12.21
N CYS A 630 -0.26 -2.55 -12.48
CA CYS A 630 -1.68 -2.21 -12.68
C CYS A 630 -2.24 -2.69 -14.03
N GLY A 631 -1.76 -3.81 -14.55
CA GLY A 631 -2.19 -4.47 -15.77
C GLY A 631 -3.29 -5.53 -15.54
N ALA A 632 -3.48 -6.40 -16.52
CA ALA A 632 -4.33 -7.58 -16.36
C ALA A 632 -3.64 -8.63 -15.46
N THR A 633 -4.40 -9.27 -14.59
CA THR A 633 -3.86 -10.21 -13.57
C THR A 633 -3.07 -11.38 -14.20
N GLU A 634 -3.47 -11.84 -15.38
CA GLU A 634 -2.75 -12.90 -16.10
C GLU A 634 -1.38 -12.48 -16.63
N ILE A 635 -1.11 -11.16 -16.68
CA ILE A 635 0.17 -10.61 -17.13
C ILE A 635 1.16 -10.48 -15.96
N VAL A 636 0.66 -10.26 -14.76
CA VAL A 636 1.45 -9.98 -13.57
C VAL A 636 1.11 -10.93 -12.40
N PRO A 637 1.14 -12.28 -12.60
CA PRO A 637 0.96 -13.20 -11.50
C PRO A 637 2.10 -13.05 -10.50
N GLY A 638 1.81 -13.30 -9.22
CA GLY A 638 2.83 -13.39 -8.18
C GLY A 638 3.51 -14.76 -8.14
N ILE A 639 4.38 -14.95 -7.13
CA ILE A 639 5.05 -16.21 -6.84
C ILE A 639 4.40 -16.94 -5.66
N LEU A 640 4.44 -18.25 -5.69
CA LEU A 640 4.11 -19.11 -4.56
C LEU A 640 5.10 -20.27 -4.45
N PHE A 641 5.85 -20.32 -3.36
CA PHE A 641 6.69 -21.46 -3.00
C PHE A 641 6.21 -22.08 -1.69
N SER A 642 6.37 -23.37 -1.56
CA SER A 642 6.23 -24.05 -0.29
C SER A 642 7.16 -25.27 -0.22
N ASN A 643 7.59 -25.65 1.00
CA ASN A 643 8.22 -26.94 1.28
C ASN A 643 7.23 -28.12 1.21
N LYS A 644 5.92 -27.83 1.02
CA LYS A 644 4.87 -28.80 0.78
C LYS A 644 4.40 -28.78 -0.66
N LYS A 645 3.87 -29.93 -1.13
CA LYS A 645 3.30 -30.03 -2.47
C LYS A 645 2.02 -29.20 -2.59
N ILE A 646 2.01 -28.27 -3.55
CA ILE A 646 0.84 -27.45 -3.90
C ILE A 646 -0.02 -28.28 -4.89
N ARG A 647 -1.22 -28.65 -4.47
CA ARG A 647 -2.12 -29.55 -5.22
C ARG A 647 -3.12 -28.81 -6.12
N MET A 648 -3.08 -27.48 -6.08
CA MET A 648 -3.92 -26.63 -6.90
C MET A 648 -3.12 -26.13 -8.10
N ASP A 649 -3.72 -26.19 -9.31
CA ASP A 649 -3.05 -25.75 -10.54
C ASP A 649 -2.97 -24.23 -10.65
N ARG A 650 -3.99 -23.53 -10.16
CA ARG A 650 -4.09 -22.07 -10.18
C ARG A 650 -4.46 -21.54 -8.80
N PRO A 651 -3.49 -21.47 -7.86
CA PRO A 651 -3.73 -20.91 -6.54
C PRO A 651 -3.93 -19.39 -6.63
N HIS A 652 -4.89 -18.88 -5.86
CA HIS A 652 -5.17 -17.47 -5.70
C HIS A 652 -4.75 -17.00 -4.30
N LEU A 653 -4.51 -15.70 -4.15
CA LEU A 653 -4.17 -15.09 -2.86
C LEU A 653 -5.14 -15.44 -1.73
N TYR A 654 -6.44 -15.47 -2.02
CA TYR A 654 -7.47 -15.81 -1.04
C TYR A 654 -7.51 -17.30 -0.64
N ASP A 655 -6.75 -18.17 -1.33
CA ASP A 655 -6.62 -19.59 -0.98
C ASP A 655 -5.57 -19.83 0.13
N LEU A 656 -4.66 -18.88 0.35
CA LEU A 656 -3.61 -19.02 1.35
C LEU A 656 -4.14 -18.95 2.79
N PRO A 657 -5.06 -18.06 3.18
CA PRO A 657 -5.63 -18.01 4.52
C PRO A 657 -6.24 -19.35 4.99
N PRO A 658 -7.20 -19.97 4.25
CA PRO A 658 -7.74 -21.24 4.67
C PRO A 658 -6.69 -22.37 4.65
N SER A 659 -5.65 -22.27 3.84
CA SER A 659 -4.52 -23.21 3.83
C SER A 659 -3.70 -23.11 5.10
N ILE A 660 -3.37 -21.87 5.53
CA ILE A 660 -2.63 -21.58 6.76
C ILE A 660 -3.46 -22.01 7.98
N MET A 661 -4.74 -21.67 8.03
CA MET A 661 -5.65 -22.08 9.11
C MET A 661 -5.73 -23.62 9.25
N ALA A 662 -5.78 -24.32 8.11
CA ALA A 662 -5.82 -25.80 8.08
C ALA A 662 -4.56 -26.45 8.66
N GLU A 663 -3.37 -25.78 8.55
CA GLU A 663 -2.13 -26.26 9.17
C GLU A 663 -2.23 -26.32 10.72
N PHE A 664 -3.09 -25.52 11.32
CA PHE A 664 -3.39 -25.49 12.74
C PHE A 664 -4.70 -26.23 13.09
N GLY A 665 -5.31 -26.96 12.14
CA GLY A 665 -6.56 -27.67 12.34
C GLY A 665 -7.78 -26.77 12.50
N ILE A 666 -7.69 -25.49 12.09
CA ILE A 666 -8.78 -24.51 12.17
C ILE A 666 -9.57 -24.53 10.88
N ALA A 667 -10.88 -24.74 10.98
CA ALA A 667 -11.78 -24.67 9.85
C ALA A 667 -11.96 -23.23 9.35
N LYS A 668 -12.01 -23.04 8.02
CA LYS A 668 -12.29 -21.72 7.45
C LYS A 668 -13.73 -21.28 7.75
N PRO A 669 -14.00 -19.99 7.98
CA PRO A 669 -15.36 -19.45 8.02
C PRO A 669 -16.08 -19.60 6.66
N ASP A 670 -17.42 -19.65 6.71
CA ASP A 670 -18.25 -19.83 5.50
C ASP A 670 -18.10 -18.68 4.49
N ASP A 671 -17.76 -17.48 4.96
CA ASP A 671 -17.61 -16.29 4.13
C ASP A 671 -16.20 -16.14 3.51
N MET A 672 -15.26 -17.04 3.80
CA MET A 672 -14.01 -17.18 3.05
C MET A 672 -14.25 -18.00 1.79
N ILE A 673 -13.91 -17.41 0.63
CA ILE A 673 -14.10 -18.09 -0.68
C ILE A 673 -12.97 -19.06 -1.02
N GLY A 674 -11.77 -18.81 -0.49
CA GLY A 674 -10.57 -19.61 -0.73
C GLY A 674 -10.69 -21.07 -0.29
N ILE A 675 -9.85 -21.94 -0.84
CA ILE A 675 -9.75 -23.37 -0.50
C ILE A 675 -8.30 -23.73 -0.16
N ASN A 676 -8.11 -24.84 0.57
CA ASN A 676 -6.78 -25.28 0.99
C ASN A 676 -5.97 -25.81 -0.20
N ILE A 677 -4.86 -25.13 -0.53
CA ILE A 677 -3.95 -25.47 -1.65
C ILE A 677 -3.20 -26.80 -1.46
N PHE A 678 -3.08 -27.28 -0.22
CA PHE A 678 -2.36 -28.52 0.12
C PHE A 678 -3.31 -29.73 0.14
N ALA A 679 -4.62 -29.51 0.19
CA ALA A 679 -5.61 -30.58 0.18
C ALA A 679 -5.67 -31.26 -1.20
N PRO A 680 -5.89 -32.59 -1.27
CA PRO A 680 -6.16 -33.22 -2.54
C PRO A 680 -7.41 -32.60 -3.16
N PRO A 681 -7.45 -32.46 -4.51
CA PRO A 681 -8.63 -31.96 -5.18
C PRO A 681 -9.83 -32.80 -4.77
N ARG A 682 -10.94 -32.16 -4.40
CA ARG A 682 -12.18 -32.85 -4.14
C ARG A 682 -12.58 -33.51 -5.45
N VAL A 683 -12.51 -34.86 -5.54
CA VAL A 683 -13.15 -35.60 -6.61
C VAL A 683 -14.63 -35.24 -6.49
N PRO A 684 -15.25 -34.71 -7.56
CA PRO A 684 -16.69 -34.54 -7.53
C PRO A 684 -17.29 -35.92 -7.18
N VAL A 685 -18.01 -36.00 -6.07
CA VAL A 685 -18.83 -37.19 -5.82
C VAL A 685 -19.84 -37.17 -6.98
N GLU A 686 -19.65 -38.01 -7.98
CA GLU A 686 -20.71 -38.32 -8.93
C GLU A 686 -21.91 -38.71 -8.08
N ARG A 687 -22.84 -37.78 -7.89
CA ARG A 687 -24.16 -38.13 -7.42
C ARG A 687 -24.73 -38.95 -8.57
N GLU A 688 -24.73 -40.25 -8.40
CA GLU A 688 -25.60 -41.10 -9.22
C GLU A 688 -26.99 -40.47 -9.15
N LEU A 689 -27.40 -39.88 -10.28
CA LEU A 689 -28.74 -39.39 -10.40
C LEU A 689 -29.65 -40.60 -10.15
N SER A 690 -30.42 -40.56 -9.08
CA SER A 690 -31.39 -41.60 -8.80
C SER A 690 -32.26 -41.79 -10.07
N GLY A 691 -32.68 -43.01 -10.33
CA GLY A 691 -33.52 -43.30 -11.50
C GLY A 691 -34.72 -42.36 -11.68
N GLU A 692 -35.19 -41.78 -10.58
CA GLU A 692 -36.22 -40.73 -10.52
C GLU A 692 -35.74 -39.36 -11.05
N GLY A 693 -34.47 -38.98 -10.80
CA GLY A 693 -33.85 -37.76 -11.34
C GLY A 693 -33.67 -37.85 -12.87
N ILE A 694 -33.25 -39.01 -13.37
CA ILE A 694 -33.09 -39.28 -14.82
C ILE A 694 -34.45 -39.26 -15.52
N SER A 695 -35.48 -39.82 -14.92
CA SER A 695 -36.85 -39.79 -15.45
C SER A 695 -37.42 -38.37 -15.52
N ARG A 696 -37.12 -37.52 -14.54
CA ARG A 696 -37.54 -36.10 -14.54
C ARG A 696 -36.82 -35.27 -15.60
N LEU A 697 -35.52 -35.52 -15.82
CA LEU A 697 -34.75 -34.80 -16.87
C LEU A 697 -35.19 -35.25 -18.28
N LYS A 698 -35.50 -36.52 -18.47
CA LYS A 698 -36.10 -37.01 -19.74
C LYS A 698 -37.49 -36.44 -20.00
N ALA A 699 -38.31 -36.21 -18.95
CA ALA A 699 -39.63 -35.58 -19.07
C ALA A 699 -39.58 -34.09 -19.41
N LEU A 700 -38.42 -33.47 -19.32
CA LEU A 700 -38.18 -32.06 -19.63
C LEU A 700 -37.41 -31.84 -20.94
N ASP A 701 -37.23 -32.89 -21.76
CA ASP A 701 -36.43 -32.90 -23.02
C ASP A 701 -34.99 -32.37 -22.84
N TYR A 702 -34.41 -32.55 -21.65
CA TYR A 702 -33.03 -32.07 -21.33
C TYR A 702 -31.95 -33.14 -21.57
N ILE A 703 -32.32 -34.39 -21.91
CA ILE A 703 -31.39 -35.46 -22.28
C ILE A 703 -31.98 -36.27 -23.47
#